data_f2e52cbe055e38b3f26c8ebd9e5f3536
#
_entry.id   f2e52cbe055e38b3f26c8ebd9e5f3536
#
_cell.length_a   1.000
_cell.length_b   1.000
_cell.length_c   1.000
_cell.angle_alpha   90.00
_cell.angle_beta   90.00
_cell.angle_gamma   90.00
#
_symmetry.space_group_name_H-M   'P 1'
#
loop_
_entity.id
_entity.type
_entity.pdbx_description
1 polymer ?
#
loop_
_entity_poly.entity_id
_entity_poly.type
_entity_poly.pdbx_seq_one_letter_code
_entity_poly.pdbx_strand_id
1 'polypeptide(L)'
;MAFNKLESSNNQEIISEEVGILKELLDDATRGMAGEQGLTTIQHLVELYDEGDYVALTQAISEMTNDDMVVASRYFSLLPLLINISEDVDLAYEVNHKNNIDESYLGKLSETFDVVAESENARDILEHVNVVPVLTAHPTQVQRKTMLELTNHIHELLRKHRDVKAGLINKDKWYADLRRYVEIMMQTDIIREKKLKVKNEITNVMEYYNSSLIKAITNLSHEFKRLAVEKGIKLDNPTPITMGMWIGGDRDGNPFVTAETLKLSATLQSEVILNYYIEKVDNLYRSFSLSSRLTEVSDTVAEMAKHSPDTSVYRENEPYRRAFSYIQSKLIQTLLFFKEGNFSKERVAKRLSENVRLGSASTGEVVADYVQQRLSQSLQAVSQQTTEFYETADAFHDDLLAIKNSLLENDDAVLISGDFEELLQAVEVFGFYLATIDMRQDSSVHEACVAELLKSANIVDNYSELTEVEKVAVLLKELQEDPRTLSSTNVPKSETLEKELAIFRTARLLKDYIGEDVIKQHIISHTESVSDMFELAILLKEVGLVDTERARVQIVPLFETIEDLENSNDIMKQYLGYDIVKRWIKNSNNYQEIMLGYSDSNKDGGYLSSGWTLYKAQNELTKIGEERGIKITFFHGRGGTVGRGGGPSYDAITSQPFGTIKDRIRLTEQGEVIGNKYGNKDAAYYNLEMLVSAALDRMVTRQIADPDELVDFREIMDGIVHDYTVIYCDLVFGHE
;
A
#
# COMPACT_ATOMS: atom_id res chain seq x y z
N MET A 1 -24.25 -13.42 13.68
CA MET A 1 -23.98 -13.97 15.04
C MET A 1 -22.78 -13.27 15.72
N ALA A 2 -22.60 -11.97 15.50
CA ALA A 2 -21.59 -11.17 16.21
C ALA A 2 -22.21 -10.14 17.18
N PHE A 3 -23.53 -10.15 17.36
CA PHE A 3 -24.25 -9.14 18.13
C PHE A 3 -24.28 -9.32 19.65
N ASN A 4 -23.66 -10.34 20.22
CA ASN A 4 -23.85 -10.70 21.63
C ASN A 4 -22.63 -10.57 22.55
N LYS A 5 -21.67 -9.67 22.28
CA LYS A 5 -20.53 -9.45 23.21
C LYS A 5 -20.03 -8.00 23.27
N LEU A 6 -20.92 -7.03 23.30
CA LEU A 6 -20.58 -5.65 23.66
C LEU A 6 -21.33 -5.25 24.92
N GLU A 7 -20.78 -5.61 26.07
CA GLU A 7 -21.20 -5.06 27.36
C GLU A 7 -20.35 -3.84 27.71
N SER A 8 -20.75 -2.68 27.15
CA SER A 8 -20.51 -1.40 27.82
C SER A 8 -21.73 -0.52 27.58
N SER A 9 -22.50 -0.28 28.62
CA SER A 9 -23.85 0.27 28.54
C SER A 9 -23.98 1.68 27.93
N ASN A 10 -22.91 2.46 27.86
CA ASN A 10 -22.96 3.85 27.38
C ASN A 10 -22.68 3.98 25.86
N ASN A 11 -21.87 3.12 25.29
CA ASN A 11 -21.54 3.18 23.86
C ASN A 11 -22.61 2.51 22.99
N GLN A 12 -23.24 1.42 23.46
CA GLN A 12 -24.38 0.80 22.79
C GLN A 12 -25.56 1.77 22.67
N GLU A 13 -25.76 2.67 23.65
CA GLU A 13 -26.80 3.70 23.58
C GLU A 13 -26.51 4.73 22.50
N ILE A 14 -25.24 5.15 22.31
CA ILE A 14 -24.83 6.11 21.28
C ILE A 14 -24.96 5.51 19.88
N ILE A 15 -24.44 4.32 19.65
CA ILE A 15 -24.58 3.60 18.37
C ILE A 15 -26.07 3.43 18.03
N SER A 16 -26.88 2.99 18.98
CA SER A 16 -28.30 2.80 18.77
C SER A 16 -29.02 4.11 18.42
N GLU A 17 -28.63 5.24 19.03
CA GLU A 17 -29.15 6.56 18.71
C GLU A 17 -28.73 7.01 17.31
N GLU A 18 -27.43 6.86 16.95
CA GLU A 18 -26.89 7.23 15.62
C GLU A 18 -27.52 6.39 14.51
N VAL A 19 -27.60 5.07 14.68
CA VAL A 19 -28.28 4.17 13.75
C VAL A 19 -29.77 4.55 13.62
N GLY A 20 -30.43 4.91 14.72
CA GLY A 20 -31.81 5.42 14.69
C GLY A 20 -31.95 6.67 13.85
N ILE A 21 -31.06 7.66 14.04
CA ILE A 21 -31.04 8.91 13.26
C ILE A 21 -30.76 8.63 11.78
N LEU A 22 -29.77 7.80 11.48
CA LEU A 22 -29.40 7.48 10.09
C LEU A 22 -30.54 6.73 9.37
N LYS A 23 -31.22 5.81 10.06
CA LYS A 23 -32.39 5.11 9.52
C LYS A 23 -33.53 6.09 9.25
N GLU A 24 -33.85 6.98 10.19
CA GLU A 24 -34.87 8.03 10.00
C GLU A 24 -34.56 8.90 8.78
N LEU A 25 -33.31 9.32 8.62
CA LEU A 25 -32.86 10.13 7.48
C LEU A 25 -32.94 9.36 6.16
N LEU A 26 -32.63 8.07 6.16
CA LEU A 26 -32.75 7.20 4.98
C LEU A 26 -34.24 6.98 4.63
N ASP A 27 -35.11 6.79 5.63
CA ASP A 27 -36.55 6.71 5.44
C ASP A 27 -37.11 8.00 4.83
N ASP A 28 -36.67 9.17 5.32
CA ASP A 28 -37.03 10.47 4.77
C ASP A 28 -36.56 10.65 3.33
N ALA A 29 -35.32 10.28 3.03
CA ALA A 29 -34.78 10.34 1.67
C ALA A 29 -35.53 9.40 0.72
N THR A 30 -35.91 8.22 1.19
CA THR A 30 -36.72 7.24 0.45
C THR A 30 -38.12 7.78 0.18
N ARG A 31 -38.76 8.42 1.18
CA ARG A 31 -40.04 9.08 1.05
C ARG A 31 -39.98 10.23 0.03
N GLY A 32 -38.88 11.00 0.04
CA GLY A 32 -38.63 12.06 -0.95
C GLY A 32 -38.51 11.52 -2.39
N MET A 33 -37.92 10.35 -2.56
CA MET A 33 -37.67 9.74 -3.88
C MET A 33 -38.88 8.94 -4.42
N ALA A 34 -39.55 8.15 -3.58
CA ALA A 34 -40.58 7.19 -3.99
C ALA A 34 -41.96 7.43 -3.36
N GLY A 35 -42.12 8.52 -2.61
CA GLY A 35 -43.35 8.81 -1.88
C GLY A 35 -43.56 7.89 -0.66
N GLU A 36 -44.68 8.10 0.03
CA GLU A 36 -45.04 7.29 1.20
C GLU A 36 -45.25 5.80 0.84
N GLN A 37 -45.77 5.54 -0.35
CA GLN A 37 -46.03 4.18 -0.81
C GLN A 37 -44.72 3.38 -0.98
N GLY A 38 -43.64 3.99 -1.50
CA GLY A 38 -42.34 3.33 -1.65
C GLY A 38 -41.74 2.94 -0.28
N LEU A 39 -41.83 3.83 0.72
CA LEU A 39 -41.37 3.51 2.07
C LEU A 39 -42.24 2.41 2.71
N THR A 40 -43.56 2.43 2.56
CA THR A 40 -44.46 1.39 3.07
C THR A 40 -44.13 0.04 2.45
N THR A 41 -43.79 -0.02 1.16
CA THR A 41 -43.38 -1.26 0.48
C THR A 41 -42.10 -1.80 1.10
N ILE A 42 -41.10 -0.97 1.37
CA ILE A 42 -39.85 -1.41 2.02
C ILE A 42 -40.11 -1.94 3.44
N GLN A 43 -40.92 -1.23 4.22
CA GLN A 43 -41.27 -1.63 5.59
C GLN A 43 -42.00 -3.01 5.57
N HIS A 44 -42.89 -3.21 4.64
CA HIS A 44 -43.58 -4.50 4.46
C HIS A 44 -42.62 -5.65 4.11
N LEU A 45 -41.60 -5.41 3.26
CA LEU A 45 -40.58 -6.42 3.00
C LEU A 45 -39.77 -6.78 4.24
N VAL A 46 -39.47 -5.79 5.10
CA VAL A 46 -38.79 -6.01 6.37
C VAL A 46 -39.67 -6.84 7.32
N GLU A 47 -40.94 -6.49 7.45
CA GLU A 47 -41.88 -7.25 8.28
C GLU A 47 -41.98 -8.71 7.85
N LEU A 48 -42.16 -9.00 6.56
CA LEU A 48 -42.22 -10.36 6.04
C LEU A 48 -40.93 -11.15 6.29
N TYR A 49 -39.78 -10.47 6.19
CA TYR A 49 -38.49 -11.10 6.49
C TYR A 49 -38.36 -11.43 7.99
N ASP A 50 -38.74 -10.51 8.87
CA ASP A 50 -38.66 -10.69 10.33
C ASP A 50 -39.65 -11.76 10.84
N GLU A 51 -40.81 -11.90 10.20
CA GLU A 51 -41.78 -12.96 10.45
C GLU A 51 -41.34 -14.33 9.90
N GLY A 52 -40.30 -14.35 9.03
CA GLY A 52 -39.81 -15.57 8.39
C GLY A 52 -40.72 -16.12 7.29
N ASP A 53 -41.67 -15.31 6.80
CA ASP A 53 -42.54 -15.66 5.66
C ASP A 53 -41.86 -15.42 4.32
N TYR A 54 -40.90 -16.28 3.96
CA TYR A 54 -40.16 -16.20 2.74
C TYR A 54 -41.01 -16.43 1.49
N VAL A 55 -42.16 -17.07 1.59
CA VAL A 55 -43.09 -17.30 0.48
C VAL A 55 -43.78 -15.98 0.14
N ALA A 56 -44.39 -15.33 1.14
CA ALA A 56 -45.00 -14.02 0.94
C ALA A 56 -43.96 -12.95 0.53
N LEU A 57 -42.74 -12.97 1.08
CA LEU A 57 -41.63 -12.09 0.70
C LEU A 57 -41.30 -12.28 -0.79
N THR A 58 -41.14 -13.50 -1.26
CA THR A 58 -40.83 -13.77 -2.68
C THR A 58 -41.96 -13.29 -3.60
N GLN A 59 -43.21 -13.49 -3.18
CA GLN A 59 -44.36 -12.99 -3.93
C GLN A 59 -44.37 -11.45 -3.98
N ALA A 60 -44.22 -10.77 -2.84
CA ALA A 60 -44.17 -9.31 -2.75
C ALA A 60 -43.10 -8.73 -3.66
N ILE A 61 -41.90 -9.31 -3.67
CA ILE A 61 -40.79 -8.89 -4.57
C ILE A 61 -41.18 -9.09 -6.03
N SER A 62 -41.84 -10.21 -6.39
CA SER A 62 -42.23 -10.49 -7.78
C SER A 62 -43.30 -9.56 -8.32
N GLU A 63 -44.09 -8.94 -7.43
CA GLU A 63 -45.16 -7.99 -7.78
C GLU A 63 -44.67 -6.52 -7.86
N MET A 64 -43.42 -6.24 -7.45
CA MET A 64 -42.84 -4.90 -7.49
C MET A 64 -42.60 -4.41 -8.93
N THR A 65 -42.80 -3.12 -9.15
CA THR A 65 -42.36 -2.47 -10.38
C THR A 65 -40.85 -2.34 -10.43
N ASN A 66 -40.27 -2.12 -11.60
CA ASN A 66 -38.81 -1.89 -11.74
C ASN A 66 -38.34 -0.67 -10.90
N ASP A 67 -39.14 0.37 -10.83
CA ASP A 67 -38.81 1.58 -10.07
C ASP A 67 -38.81 1.26 -8.55
N ASP A 68 -39.79 0.51 -8.04
CA ASP A 68 -39.85 0.08 -6.64
C ASP A 68 -38.66 -0.85 -6.31
N MET A 69 -38.29 -1.76 -7.21
CA MET A 69 -37.11 -2.64 -7.03
C MET A 69 -35.80 -1.83 -6.95
N VAL A 70 -35.65 -0.78 -7.76
CA VAL A 70 -34.49 0.12 -7.70
C VAL A 70 -34.42 0.81 -6.34
N VAL A 71 -35.53 1.38 -5.87
CA VAL A 71 -35.59 2.08 -4.58
C VAL A 71 -35.31 1.13 -3.41
N ALA A 72 -35.95 -0.04 -3.39
CA ALA A 72 -35.73 -1.05 -2.36
C ALA A 72 -34.28 -1.58 -2.34
N SER A 73 -33.72 -1.88 -3.52
CA SER A 73 -32.33 -2.31 -3.64
C SER A 73 -31.36 -1.25 -3.13
N ARG A 74 -31.62 0.03 -3.40
CA ARG A 74 -30.83 1.15 -2.86
C ARG A 74 -30.93 1.25 -1.34
N TYR A 75 -32.14 1.21 -0.81
CA TYR A 75 -32.38 1.26 0.63
C TYR A 75 -31.61 0.16 1.37
N PHE A 76 -31.76 -1.10 0.92
CA PHE A 76 -31.10 -2.24 1.53
C PHE A 76 -29.57 -2.30 1.30
N SER A 77 -29.07 -1.58 0.30
CA SER A 77 -27.63 -1.41 0.10
C SER A 77 -27.04 -0.30 0.97
N LEU A 78 -27.79 0.78 1.19
CA LEU A 78 -27.31 1.94 1.95
C LEU A 78 -27.47 1.77 3.47
N LEU A 79 -28.53 1.10 3.93
CA LEU A 79 -28.75 0.92 5.37
C LEU A 79 -27.57 0.22 6.07
N PRO A 80 -27.06 -0.93 5.61
CA PRO A 80 -25.86 -1.55 6.21
C PRO A 80 -24.62 -0.66 6.12
N LEU A 81 -24.46 0.08 5.01
CA LEU A 81 -23.34 1.01 4.86
C LEU A 81 -23.37 2.13 5.91
N LEU A 82 -24.55 2.70 6.17
CA LEU A 82 -24.73 3.73 7.17
C LEU A 82 -24.52 3.20 8.61
N ILE A 83 -24.99 1.97 8.87
CA ILE A 83 -24.74 1.29 10.15
C ILE A 83 -23.25 1.08 10.38
N ASN A 84 -22.53 0.58 9.37
CA ASN A 84 -21.08 0.37 9.46
C ASN A 84 -20.33 1.67 9.73
N ILE A 85 -20.77 2.81 9.16
CA ILE A 85 -20.14 4.11 9.44
C ILE A 85 -20.28 4.49 10.93
N SER A 86 -21.42 4.23 11.55
CA SER A 86 -21.63 4.50 13.00
C SER A 86 -20.77 3.57 13.86
N GLU A 87 -20.69 2.29 13.48
CA GLU A 87 -19.82 1.32 14.16
C GLU A 87 -18.33 1.70 14.04
N ASP A 88 -17.87 2.14 12.86
CA ASP A 88 -16.50 2.61 12.65
C ASP A 88 -16.16 3.85 13.49
N VAL A 89 -17.11 4.79 13.63
CA VAL A 89 -16.93 6.00 14.47
C VAL A 89 -16.81 5.63 15.94
N ASP A 90 -17.64 4.73 16.43
CA ASP A 90 -17.58 4.32 17.83
C ASP A 90 -16.31 3.51 18.11
N LEU A 91 -15.93 2.62 17.20
CA LEU A 91 -14.66 1.90 17.26
C LEU A 91 -13.48 2.86 17.39
N ALA A 92 -13.42 3.87 16.52
CA ALA A 92 -12.38 4.91 16.55
C ALA A 92 -12.40 5.72 17.84
N TYR A 93 -13.60 5.98 18.40
CA TYR A 93 -13.72 6.66 19.68
C TYR A 93 -13.19 5.81 20.84
N GLU A 94 -13.50 4.53 20.85
CA GLU A 94 -13.01 3.58 21.86
C GLU A 94 -11.48 3.46 21.83
N VAL A 95 -10.88 3.38 20.63
CA VAL A 95 -9.42 3.38 20.45
C VAL A 95 -8.77 4.62 21.09
N ASN A 96 -9.34 5.79 20.85
CA ASN A 96 -8.76 7.05 21.32
C ASN A 96 -8.98 7.32 22.81
N HIS A 97 -9.98 6.69 23.45
CA HIS A 97 -10.35 6.97 24.86
C HIS A 97 -9.97 5.88 25.85
N LYS A 98 -9.69 4.66 25.43
CA LYS A 98 -9.33 3.51 26.32
C LYS A 98 -7.91 3.56 26.85
N ASN A 99 -7.11 4.56 26.58
CA ASN A 99 -5.81 4.75 27.24
C ASN A 99 -5.89 4.90 28.76
N ASN A 100 -7.06 4.74 29.38
CA ASN A 100 -7.26 4.88 30.81
C ASN A 100 -8.07 3.78 31.52
N ILE A 101 -8.70 2.80 30.83
CA ILE A 101 -9.50 1.77 31.53
C ILE A 101 -9.49 0.43 30.78
N ASP A 102 -8.91 -0.55 31.44
CA ASP A 102 -9.11 -2.01 31.39
C ASP A 102 -9.58 -2.70 30.09
N GLU A 103 -8.70 -3.60 29.66
CA GLU A 103 -8.91 -4.84 28.91
C GLU A 103 -9.89 -4.84 27.72
N SER A 104 -9.31 -5.10 26.61
CA SER A 104 -9.79 -5.79 25.40
C SER A 104 -10.11 -4.96 24.15
N TYR A 105 -9.50 -5.33 23.07
CA TYR A 105 -9.82 -5.24 21.65
C TYR A 105 -9.25 -4.09 20.79
N LEU A 106 -8.72 -3.01 21.33
CA LEU A 106 -8.29 -1.88 20.47
C LEU A 106 -7.00 -1.28 21.04
N GLY A 107 -5.98 -1.17 20.18
CA GLY A 107 -4.68 -0.67 20.58
C GLY A 107 -3.74 -1.76 21.09
N LYS A 108 -3.63 -2.89 20.37
CA LYS A 108 -2.69 -3.98 20.73
C LYS A 108 -1.23 -3.56 20.65
N LEU A 109 -0.89 -2.47 19.96
CA LEU A 109 0.49 -2.06 19.78
C LEU A 109 1.20 -1.80 21.12
N SER A 110 0.53 -1.13 22.06
CA SER A 110 1.11 -0.88 23.40
C SER A 110 1.36 -2.18 24.19
N GLU A 111 0.36 -3.10 24.18
CA GLU A 111 0.49 -4.41 24.84
C GLU A 111 1.58 -5.26 24.16
N THR A 112 1.64 -5.24 22.84
CA THR A 112 2.67 -5.93 22.07
C THR A 112 4.05 -5.37 22.38
N PHE A 113 4.20 -4.04 22.54
CA PHE A 113 5.45 -3.43 22.99
C PHE A 113 5.88 -3.88 24.37
N ASP A 114 4.95 -4.12 25.32
CA ASP A 114 5.26 -4.68 26.62
C ASP A 114 5.93 -6.06 26.48
N VAL A 115 5.38 -6.92 25.65
CA VAL A 115 5.93 -8.26 25.39
C VAL A 115 7.27 -8.19 24.65
N VAL A 116 7.36 -7.35 23.61
CA VAL A 116 8.60 -7.18 22.83
C VAL A 116 9.73 -6.63 23.70
N ALA A 117 9.46 -5.67 24.58
CA ALA A 117 10.45 -5.05 25.45
C ALA A 117 11.10 -6.04 26.44
N GLU A 118 10.42 -7.14 26.77
CA GLU A 118 10.98 -8.23 27.59
C GLU A 118 11.95 -9.15 26.81
N SER A 119 11.99 -9.04 25.48
CA SER A 119 12.88 -9.86 24.64
C SER A 119 14.31 -9.35 24.68
N GLU A 120 15.28 -10.29 24.69
CA GLU A 120 16.71 -9.96 24.59
C GLU A 120 17.07 -9.18 23.31
N ASN A 121 16.29 -9.36 22.24
CA ASN A 121 16.49 -8.74 20.93
C ASN A 121 15.49 -7.61 20.64
N ALA A 122 14.86 -7.03 21.69
CA ALA A 122 13.80 -6.02 21.53
C ALA A 122 14.19 -4.88 20.58
N ARG A 123 15.39 -4.30 20.73
CA ARG A 123 15.85 -3.22 19.87
C ARG A 123 15.95 -3.66 18.41
N ASP A 124 16.54 -4.82 18.15
CA ASP A 124 16.72 -5.33 16.78
C ASP A 124 15.38 -5.60 16.09
N ILE A 125 14.42 -6.19 16.82
CA ILE A 125 13.06 -6.43 16.33
C ILE A 125 12.38 -5.12 15.99
N LEU A 126 12.37 -4.14 16.89
CA LEU A 126 11.69 -2.86 16.71
C LEU A 126 12.35 -1.97 15.64
N GLU A 127 13.67 -2.05 15.47
CA GLU A 127 14.38 -1.29 14.43
C GLU A 127 14.10 -1.82 13.01
N HIS A 128 13.92 -3.14 12.87
CA HIS A 128 13.85 -3.78 11.56
C HIS A 128 12.46 -4.27 11.16
N VAL A 129 11.48 -4.30 12.08
CA VAL A 129 10.12 -4.71 11.71
C VAL A 129 9.58 -3.84 10.57
N ASN A 130 9.08 -4.48 9.52
CA ASN A 130 8.47 -3.81 8.39
C ASN A 130 7.32 -4.63 7.82
N VAL A 131 6.12 -4.12 7.93
CA VAL A 131 4.92 -4.72 7.31
C VAL A 131 4.60 -3.95 6.04
N VAL A 132 4.34 -4.67 4.95
CA VAL A 132 4.10 -4.07 3.63
C VAL A 132 2.76 -4.52 3.07
N PRO A 133 1.67 -3.82 3.36
CA PRO A 133 0.41 -4.00 2.64
C PRO A 133 0.59 -3.56 1.19
N VAL A 134 0.21 -4.43 0.24
CA VAL A 134 0.36 -4.19 -1.19
C VAL A 134 -1.03 -3.99 -1.81
N LEU A 135 -1.31 -2.78 -2.27
CA LEU A 135 -2.60 -2.44 -2.86
C LEU A 135 -2.72 -3.02 -4.28
N THR A 136 -3.75 -3.83 -4.50
CA THR A 136 -4.01 -4.44 -5.80
C THR A 136 -5.25 -3.87 -6.45
N ALA A 137 -5.27 -3.83 -7.79
CA ALA A 137 -6.47 -3.50 -8.54
C ALA A 137 -7.45 -4.68 -8.48
N HIS A 138 -8.74 -4.36 -8.38
CA HIS A 138 -9.77 -5.36 -8.59
C HIS A 138 -10.75 -4.92 -9.67
N PRO A 139 -10.92 -5.71 -10.74
CA PRO A 139 -11.80 -5.35 -11.86
C PRO A 139 -13.26 -5.21 -11.45
N THR A 140 -13.64 -5.73 -10.29
CA THR A 140 -14.99 -5.66 -9.72
C THR A 140 -15.17 -4.54 -8.70
N GLN A 141 -14.17 -3.67 -8.46
CA GLN A 141 -14.37 -2.48 -7.63
C GLN A 141 -15.34 -1.51 -8.32
N VAL A 142 -16.61 -1.71 -8.02
CA VAL A 142 -17.74 -0.96 -8.62
C VAL A 142 -18.07 0.30 -7.84
N GLN A 143 -17.55 0.47 -6.60
CA GLN A 143 -17.84 1.63 -5.76
C GLN A 143 -17.30 2.93 -6.38
N ARG A 144 -18.15 3.95 -6.44
CA ARG A 144 -17.77 5.26 -6.97
C ARG A 144 -17.01 6.07 -5.93
N LYS A 145 -16.02 6.87 -6.37
CA LYS A 145 -15.30 7.83 -5.54
C LYS A 145 -16.25 8.74 -4.75
N THR A 146 -17.32 9.24 -5.40
CA THR A 146 -18.35 10.05 -4.76
C THR A 146 -19.03 9.36 -3.57
N MET A 147 -19.22 8.04 -3.62
CA MET A 147 -19.77 7.29 -2.48
C MET A 147 -18.79 7.28 -1.30
N LEU A 148 -17.50 7.10 -1.57
CA LEU A 148 -16.46 7.16 -0.54
C LEU A 148 -16.38 8.56 0.10
N GLU A 149 -16.44 9.63 -0.70
CA GLU A 149 -16.46 11.01 -0.20
C GLU A 149 -17.68 11.27 0.67
N LEU A 150 -18.87 10.82 0.26
CA LEU A 150 -20.11 10.94 1.04
C LEU A 150 -20.03 10.17 2.36
N THR A 151 -19.49 8.93 2.32
CA THR A 151 -19.24 8.12 3.51
C THR A 151 -18.32 8.84 4.49
N ASN A 152 -17.24 9.45 4.01
CA ASN A 152 -16.30 10.21 4.84
C ASN A 152 -16.96 11.48 5.44
N HIS A 153 -17.80 12.18 4.70
CA HIS A 153 -18.53 13.32 5.25
C HIS A 153 -19.50 12.92 6.36
N ILE A 154 -20.22 11.81 6.18
CA ILE A 154 -21.13 11.28 7.23
C ILE A 154 -20.31 10.84 8.45
N HIS A 155 -19.21 10.13 8.25
CA HIS A 155 -18.30 9.73 9.32
C HIS A 155 -17.79 10.92 10.14
N GLU A 156 -17.32 11.99 9.49
CA GLU A 156 -16.87 13.21 10.18
C GLU A 156 -18.00 13.95 10.92
N LEU A 157 -19.24 13.86 10.44
CA LEU A 157 -20.39 14.42 11.15
C LEU A 157 -20.75 13.58 12.38
N LEU A 158 -20.74 12.25 12.27
CA LEU A 158 -21.01 11.36 13.40
C LEU A 158 -19.95 11.49 14.49
N ARG A 159 -18.67 11.65 14.15
CA ARG A 159 -17.62 11.96 15.14
C ARG A 159 -17.94 13.20 15.99
N LYS A 160 -18.65 14.17 15.45
CA LYS A 160 -19.09 15.40 16.17
C LYS A 160 -20.37 15.21 16.97
N HIS A 161 -21.01 14.05 16.90
CA HIS A 161 -22.29 13.83 17.59
C HIS A 161 -22.19 14.00 19.10
N ARG A 162 -21.09 13.56 19.72
CA ARG A 162 -20.86 13.74 21.17
C ARG A 162 -20.74 15.22 21.55
N ASP A 163 -20.13 16.06 20.72
CA ASP A 163 -20.04 17.51 20.91
C ASP A 163 -21.42 18.18 20.73
N VAL A 164 -22.25 17.65 19.83
CA VAL A 164 -23.65 18.06 19.66
C VAL A 164 -24.44 17.74 20.92
N LYS A 165 -24.30 16.54 21.48
CA LYS A 165 -24.94 16.15 22.74
C LYS A 165 -24.48 17.01 23.92
N ALA A 166 -23.21 17.42 23.93
CA ALA A 166 -22.66 18.34 24.94
C ALA A 166 -23.07 19.82 24.72
N GLY A 167 -23.81 20.13 23.65
CA GLY A 167 -24.24 21.48 23.33
C GLY A 167 -23.13 22.39 22.78
N LEU A 168 -21.98 21.84 22.40
CA LEU A 168 -20.84 22.57 21.83
C LEU A 168 -21.04 22.87 20.33
N ILE A 169 -21.84 22.06 19.65
CA ILE A 169 -22.19 22.20 18.24
C ILE A 169 -23.72 22.34 18.10
N ASN A 170 -24.16 23.23 17.19
CA ASN A 170 -25.59 23.44 16.93
C ASN A 170 -26.22 22.18 16.33
N LYS A 171 -27.18 21.59 17.05
CA LYS A 171 -27.87 20.36 16.68
C LYS A 171 -28.61 20.47 15.35
N ASP A 172 -29.34 21.54 15.13
CA ASP A 172 -30.18 21.70 13.93
C ASP A 172 -29.32 21.79 12.66
N LYS A 173 -28.17 22.48 12.74
CA LYS A 173 -27.23 22.59 11.64
C LYS A 173 -26.58 21.23 11.37
N TRP A 174 -26.13 20.52 12.41
CA TRP A 174 -25.52 19.20 12.30
C TRP A 174 -26.49 18.20 11.65
N TYR A 175 -27.75 18.17 12.13
CA TYR A 175 -28.78 17.29 11.57
C TYR A 175 -29.09 17.62 10.11
N ALA A 176 -29.18 18.90 9.75
CA ALA A 176 -29.41 19.33 8.38
C ALA A 176 -28.26 18.95 7.43
N ASP A 177 -27.01 19.05 7.91
CA ASP A 177 -25.84 18.64 7.13
C ASP A 177 -25.83 17.11 6.95
N LEU A 178 -26.12 16.33 7.99
CA LEU A 178 -26.20 14.86 7.93
C LEU A 178 -27.31 14.42 6.96
N ARG A 179 -28.52 15.03 7.08
CA ARG A 179 -29.64 14.78 6.17
C ARG A 179 -29.26 15.04 4.71
N ARG A 180 -28.59 16.15 4.44
CA ARG A 180 -28.16 16.50 3.09
C ARG A 180 -27.26 15.42 2.48
N TYR A 181 -26.29 14.88 3.22
CA TYR A 181 -25.39 13.86 2.69
C TYR A 181 -26.09 12.51 2.51
N VAL A 182 -26.98 12.11 3.42
CA VAL A 182 -27.78 10.88 3.25
C VAL A 182 -28.69 11.00 2.02
N GLU A 183 -29.31 12.14 1.80
CA GLU A 183 -30.18 12.39 0.63
C GLU A 183 -29.38 12.39 -0.68
N ILE A 184 -28.19 13.01 -0.71
CA ILE A 184 -27.29 12.93 -1.87
C ILE A 184 -26.85 11.48 -2.11
N MET A 185 -26.52 10.72 -1.06
CA MET A 185 -26.13 9.32 -1.16
C MET A 185 -27.26 8.46 -1.73
N MET A 186 -28.50 8.69 -1.30
CA MET A 186 -29.69 8.01 -1.82
C MET A 186 -29.92 8.28 -3.32
N GLN A 187 -29.51 9.43 -3.85
CA GLN A 187 -29.70 9.84 -5.26
C GLN A 187 -28.44 9.64 -6.12
N THR A 188 -27.33 9.20 -5.53
CA THR A 188 -26.07 8.97 -6.25
C THR A 188 -25.99 7.52 -6.72
N ASP A 189 -25.65 7.26 -7.97
CA ASP A 189 -25.43 5.88 -8.44
C ASP A 189 -24.35 5.17 -7.61
N ILE A 190 -24.68 4.02 -7.05
CA ILE A 190 -23.77 3.20 -6.26
C ILE A 190 -22.76 2.48 -7.17
N ILE A 191 -23.24 1.98 -8.30
CA ILE A 191 -22.47 1.13 -9.22
C ILE A 191 -22.06 1.93 -10.46
N ARG A 192 -20.86 1.62 -10.96
CA ARG A 192 -20.37 2.15 -12.25
C ARG A 192 -20.82 1.25 -13.40
N GLU A 193 -21.41 1.83 -14.41
CA GLU A 193 -21.81 1.09 -15.63
C GLU A 193 -20.62 0.78 -16.56
N LYS A 194 -19.57 1.60 -16.51
CA LYS A 194 -18.41 1.46 -17.39
C LYS A 194 -17.21 0.90 -16.62
N LYS A 195 -16.55 -0.12 -17.21
CA LYS A 195 -15.30 -0.68 -16.71
C LYS A 195 -14.23 0.42 -16.62
N LEU A 196 -13.50 0.44 -15.50
CA LEU A 196 -12.40 1.37 -15.30
C LEU A 196 -11.25 1.08 -16.26
N LYS A 197 -10.57 2.14 -16.68
CA LYS A 197 -9.25 2.04 -17.34
C LYS A 197 -8.17 2.08 -16.25
N VAL A 198 -7.02 1.48 -16.51
CA VAL A 198 -5.87 1.45 -15.56
C VAL A 198 -5.53 2.84 -15.03
N LYS A 199 -5.59 3.88 -15.87
CA LYS A 199 -5.41 5.28 -15.42
C LYS A 199 -6.39 5.69 -14.31
N ASN A 200 -7.65 5.29 -14.41
CA ASN A 200 -8.66 5.63 -13.40
C ASN A 200 -8.44 4.84 -12.11
N GLU A 201 -7.98 3.59 -12.21
CA GLU A 201 -7.62 2.76 -11.06
C GLU A 201 -6.46 3.39 -10.28
N ILE A 202 -5.40 3.81 -10.97
CA ILE A 202 -4.27 4.54 -10.38
C ILE A 202 -4.75 5.80 -9.65
N THR A 203 -5.58 6.64 -10.32
CA THR A 203 -6.08 7.88 -9.71
C THR A 203 -6.96 7.61 -8.48
N ASN A 204 -7.78 6.56 -8.51
CA ASN A 204 -8.64 6.21 -7.37
C ASN A 204 -7.81 5.79 -6.14
N VAL A 205 -6.73 5.04 -6.34
CA VAL A 205 -5.86 4.63 -5.22
C VAL A 205 -5.13 5.83 -4.61
N MET A 206 -4.73 6.80 -5.42
CA MET A 206 -4.11 8.04 -4.92
C MET A 206 -5.02 8.80 -3.95
N GLU A 207 -6.34 8.64 -4.08
CA GLU A 207 -7.29 9.28 -3.19
C GLU A 207 -7.24 8.73 -1.76
N TYR A 208 -7.02 7.40 -1.60
CA TYR A 208 -6.83 6.81 -0.28
C TYR A 208 -5.57 7.35 0.42
N TYR A 209 -4.50 7.65 -0.35
CA TYR A 209 -3.33 8.31 0.23
C TYR A 209 -3.65 9.72 0.73
N ASN A 210 -4.34 10.52 -0.08
CA ASN A 210 -4.74 11.88 0.30
C ASN A 210 -5.71 11.93 1.49
N SER A 211 -6.69 11.03 1.51
CA SER A 211 -7.77 11.08 2.50
C SER A 211 -7.40 10.45 3.85
N SER A 212 -6.55 9.42 3.85
CA SER A 212 -6.34 8.59 5.05
C SER A 212 -4.93 8.06 5.24
N LEU A 213 -4.32 7.39 4.23
CA LEU A 213 -3.13 6.58 4.41
C LEU A 213 -1.90 7.39 4.85
N ILE A 214 -1.62 8.56 4.25
CA ILE A 214 -0.46 9.36 4.63
C ILE A 214 -0.56 9.71 6.11
N LYS A 215 -1.71 10.17 6.57
CA LYS A 215 -1.92 10.55 7.97
C LYS A 215 -1.89 9.35 8.92
N ALA A 216 -2.51 8.24 8.54
CA ALA A 216 -2.52 7.03 9.36
C ALA A 216 -1.11 6.45 9.55
N ILE A 217 -0.31 6.39 8.47
CA ILE A 217 1.05 5.85 8.51
C ILE A 217 1.99 6.76 9.31
N THR A 218 1.91 8.08 9.13
CA THR A 218 2.73 9.01 9.92
C THR A 218 2.38 8.98 11.40
N ASN A 219 1.08 8.91 11.75
CA ASN A 219 0.64 8.77 13.12
C ASN A 219 1.10 7.45 13.75
N LEU A 220 0.99 6.33 13.02
CA LEU A 220 1.44 5.03 13.48
C LEU A 220 2.97 5.02 13.73
N SER A 221 3.74 5.60 12.82
CA SER A 221 5.19 5.71 12.96
C SER A 221 5.59 6.58 14.16
N HIS A 222 4.85 7.67 14.42
CA HIS A 222 5.03 8.50 15.60
C HIS A 222 4.74 7.72 16.89
N GLU A 223 3.60 7.05 16.96
CA GLU A 223 3.20 6.24 18.12
C GLU A 223 4.19 5.11 18.39
N PHE A 224 4.66 4.45 17.34
CA PHE A 224 5.68 3.41 17.43
C PHE A 224 6.98 3.92 18.09
N LYS A 225 7.48 5.08 17.63
CA LYS A 225 8.68 5.72 18.21
C LYS A 225 8.43 6.16 19.66
N ARG A 226 7.25 6.70 19.96
CA ARG A 226 6.85 7.12 21.33
C ARG A 226 6.86 5.95 22.30
N LEU A 227 6.25 4.82 21.92
CA LEU A 227 6.22 3.60 22.73
C LEU A 227 7.63 3.04 22.98
N ALA A 228 8.50 3.05 21.96
CA ALA A 228 9.89 2.62 22.14
C ALA A 228 10.63 3.48 23.17
N VAL A 229 10.46 4.81 23.11
CA VAL A 229 11.05 5.74 24.08
C VAL A 229 10.51 5.50 25.49
N GLU A 230 9.20 5.25 25.65
CA GLU A 230 8.57 4.92 26.95
C GLU A 230 9.16 3.64 27.57
N LYS A 231 9.52 2.65 26.74
CA LYS A 231 10.21 1.43 27.18
C LYS A 231 11.72 1.60 27.33
N GLY A 232 12.26 2.80 27.14
CA GLY A 232 13.69 3.10 27.24
C GLY A 232 14.50 2.55 26.06
N ILE A 233 13.88 2.19 24.96
CA ILE A 233 14.52 1.65 23.76
C ILE A 233 14.73 2.79 22.76
N LYS A 234 15.99 3.11 22.48
CA LYS A 234 16.33 4.10 21.45
C LYS A 234 16.40 3.42 20.09
N LEU A 235 15.56 3.87 19.15
CA LEU A 235 15.57 3.47 17.75
C LEU A 235 16.22 4.57 16.91
N ASP A 236 16.83 4.17 15.79
CA ASP A 236 17.48 5.12 14.87
C ASP A 236 16.48 5.58 13.80
N ASN A 237 16.03 4.71 12.90
CA ASN A 237 15.09 5.03 11.84
C ASN A 237 14.07 3.89 11.60
N PRO A 238 13.20 3.56 12.57
CA PRO A 238 12.24 2.50 12.41
C PRO A 238 11.17 2.88 11.37
N THR A 239 10.93 1.98 10.43
CA THR A 239 9.84 2.09 9.45
C THR A 239 8.92 0.88 9.56
N PRO A 240 8.09 0.83 10.63
CA PRO A 240 7.30 -0.38 10.94
C PRO A 240 6.31 -0.73 9.83
N ILE A 241 5.98 0.23 8.99
CA ILE A 241 5.06 0.04 7.88
C ILE A 241 5.52 0.83 6.66
N THR A 242 5.46 0.19 5.50
CA THR A 242 5.62 0.81 4.17
C THR A 242 4.57 0.23 3.24
N MET A 243 4.30 0.90 2.12
CA MET A 243 3.24 0.47 1.21
C MET A 243 3.82 -0.11 -0.08
N GLY A 244 3.13 -1.13 -0.61
CA GLY A 244 3.35 -1.65 -1.95
C GLY A 244 2.15 -1.38 -2.86
N MET A 245 2.34 -1.47 -4.16
CA MET A 245 1.28 -1.27 -5.15
C MET A 245 1.52 -2.11 -6.41
N TRP A 246 0.48 -2.81 -6.88
CA TRP A 246 0.49 -3.54 -8.15
C TRP A 246 -0.07 -2.72 -9.30
N ILE A 247 -0.89 -1.70 -8.99
CA ILE A 247 -1.62 -0.93 -10.00
C ILE A 247 -0.65 -0.12 -10.87
N GLY A 248 -0.58 -0.48 -12.13
CA GLY A 248 0.35 0.10 -13.10
C GLY A 248 1.66 -0.68 -13.30
N GLY A 249 1.93 -1.73 -12.48
CA GLY A 249 3.09 -2.60 -12.60
C GLY A 249 2.79 -4.06 -12.96
N ASP A 250 1.58 -4.53 -12.61
CA ASP A 250 1.13 -5.89 -12.86
C ASP A 250 0.60 -6.06 -14.29
N ARG A 251 1.29 -6.90 -15.09
CA ARG A 251 0.97 -7.19 -16.49
C ARG A 251 0.35 -8.56 -16.71
N ASP A 252 0.41 -9.43 -15.70
CA ASP A 252 -0.12 -10.77 -15.78
C ASP A 252 -1.63 -10.72 -16.05
N GLY A 253 -2.05 -11.30 -17.19
CA GLY A 253 -3.43 -11.24 -17.65
C GLY A 253 -3.96 -9.83 -18.00
N ASN A 254 -3.14 -8.77 -17.97
CA ASN A 254 -3.56 -7.39 -18.21
C ASN A 254 -2.76 -6.66 -19.31
N PRO A 255 -3.19 -6.76 -20.58
CA PRO A 255 -2.48 -6.14 -21.70
C PRO A 255 -2.52 -4.60 -21.70
N PHE A 256 -3.30 -3.97 -20.82
CA PHE A 256 -3.43 -2.51 -20.73
C PHE A 256 -2.40 -1.88 -19.79
N VAL A 257 -1.61 -2.68 -19.11
CA VAL A 257 -0.46 -2.21 -18.32
C VAL A 257 0.75 -2.13 -19.26
N THR A 258 1.23 -0.92 -19.47
CA THR A 258 2.29 -0.56 -20.42
C THR A 258 3.38 0.28 -19.76
N ALA A 259 4.45 0.58 -20.47
CA ALA A 259 5.49 1.49 -20.01
C ALA A 259 4.94 2.88 -19.62
N GLU A 260 3.94 3.38 -20.36
CA GLU A 260 3.27 4.64 -20.07
C GLU A 260 2.43 4.57 -18.79
N THR A 261 1.73 3.46 -18.55
CA THR A 261 0.94 3.31 -17.31
C THR A 261 1.84 3.14 -16.10
N LEU A 262 2.95 2.44 -16.21
CA LEU A 262 3.97 2.34 -15.15
C LEU A 262 4.54 3.72 -14.80
N LYS A 263 4.91 4.49 -15.83
CA LYS A 263 5.40 5.86 -15.67
C LYS A 263 4.35 6.76 -15.03
N LEU A 264 3.09 6.68 -15.50
CA LEU A 264 1.97 7.45 -14.95
C LEU A 264 1.75 7.12 -13.47
N SER A 265 1.77 5.83 -13.10
CA SER A 265 1.62 5.39 -11.72
C SER A 265 2.68 6.02 -10.80
N ALA A 266 3.94 5.91 -11.15
CA ALA A 266 5.03 6.49 -10.37
C ALA A 266 4.96 8.03 -10.30
N THR A 267 4.64 8.70 -11.43
CA THR A 267 4.55 10.16 -11.47
C THR A 267 3.40 10.70 -10.62
N LEU A 268 2.21 10.05 -10.65
CA LEU A 268 1.07 10.45 -9.81
C LEU A 268 1.35 10.24 -8.33
N GLN A 269 2.03 9.17 -7.95
CA GLN A 269 2.49 8.97 -6.57
C GLN A 269 3.40 10.10 -6.11
N SER A 270 4.40 10.45 -6.92
CA SER A 270 5.32 11.56 -6.63
C SER A 270 4.57 12.90 -6.54
N GLU A 271 3.57 13.12 -7.41
CA GLU A 271 2.75 14.33 -7.36
C GLU A 271 1.98 14.45 -6.03
N VAL A 272 1.37 13.38 -5.57
CA VAL A 272 0.61 13.35 -4.31
C VAL A 272 1.52 13.67 -3.12
N ILE A 273 2.64 12.97 -2.99
CA ILE A 273 3.49 13.15 -1.82
C ILE A 273 4.23 14.50 -1.83
N LEU A 274 4.66 14.99 -2.98
CA LEU A 274 5.30 16.30 -3.07
C LEU A 274 4.32 17.44 -2.77
N ASN A 275 3.05 17.33 -3.18
CA ASN A 275 2.02 18.31 -2.78
C ASN A 275 1.81 18.31 -1.27
N TYR A 276 1.77 17.14 -0.63
CA TYR A 276 1.70 17.02 0.82
C TYR A 276 2.91 17.70 1.51
N TYR A 277 4.13 17.46 1.02
CA TYR A 277 5.32 18.11 1.58
C TYR A 277 5.29 19.63 1.40
N ILE A 278 4.88 20.12 0.24
CA ILE A 278 4.77 21.56 -0.04
C ILE A 278 3.77 22.20 0.92
N GLU A 279 2.63 21.56 1.19
CA GLU A 279 1.63 22.06 2.15
C GLU A 279 2.18 22.08 3.58
N LYS A 280 2.84 21.01 4.03
CA LYS A 280 3.45 20.96 5.37
C LYS A 280 4.55 22.01 5.54
N VAL A 281 5.42 22.18 4.54
CA VAL A 281 6.45 23.23 4.55
C VAL A 281 5.85 24.63 4.54
N ASP A 282 4.71 24.87 3.86
CA ASP A 282 4.00 26.13 3.91
C ASP A 282 3.46 26.44 5.32
N ASN A 283 2.94 25.44 6.02
CA ASN A 283 2.51 25.58 7.40
C ASN A 283 3.68 25.93 8.33
N LEU A 284 4.82 25.25 8.17
CA LEU A 284 6.05 25.53 8.92
C LEU A 284 6.60 26.92 8.58
N TYR A 285 6.62 27.31 7.32
CA TYR A 285 6.99 28.66 6.89
C TYR A 285 6.16 29.74 7.60
N ARG A 286 4.87 29.51 7.80
CA ARG A 286 3.98 30.47 8.48
C ARG A 286 4.20 30.52 9.98
N SER A 287 4.48 29.37 10.62
CA SER A 287 4.59 29.27 12.07
C SER A 287 5.99 29.60 12.60
N PHE A 288 7.07 29.36 11.85
CA PHE A 288 8.46 29.52 12.30
C PHE A 288 9.00 30.94 12.10
N SER A 289 8.33 31.93 12.69
CA SER A 289 8.76 33.34 12.68
C SER A 289 9.83 33.66 13.73
N LEU A 290 10.74 32.72 13.99
CA LEU A 290 11.82 32.87 14.98
C LEU A 290 12.79 33.97 14.57
N SER A 291 13.02 34.91 15.50
CA SER A 291 13.88 36.05 15.26
C SER A 291 15.32 35.76 15.63
N SER A 292 16.27 36.01 14.72
CA SER A 292 17.73 35.92 14.98
C SER A 292 18.22 36.92 16.04
N ARG A 293 17.36 37.80 16.56
CA ARG A 293 17.66 38.66 17.71
C ARG A 293 17.38 37.99 19.05
N LEU A 294 16.62 36.90 19.05
CA LEU A 294 16.16 36.19 20.25
C LEU A 294 16.70 34.77 20.35
N THR A 295 16.96 34.13 19.23
CA THR A 295 17.52 32.78 19.16
C THR A 295 18.68 32.72 18.17
N GLU A 296 19.66 31.93 18.43
CA GLU A 296 20.78 31.68 17.52
C GLU A 296 20.34 30.78 16.37
N VAL A 297 21.12 30.78 15.31
CA VAL A 297 20.84 29.95 14.12
C VAL A 297 22.17 29.37 13.62
N SER A 298 22.16 28.10 13.25
CA SER A 298 23.36 27.47 12.68
C SER A 298 23.74 28.09 11.34
N ASP A 299 25.04 28.02 11.01
CA ASP A 299 25.55 28.52 9.72
C ASP A 299 24.83 27.90 8.52
N THR A 300 24.48 26.63 8.61
CA THR A 300 23.75 25.91 7.53
C THR A 300 22.37 26.50 7.30
N VAL A 301 21.60 26.74 8.35
CA VAL A 301 20.26 27.36 8.24
C VAL A 301 20.37 28.82 7.77
N ALA A 302 21.38 29.55 8.25
CA ALA A 302 21.67 30.92 7.81
C ALA A 302 21.99 30.96 6.29
N GLU A 303 22.72 29.98 5.78
CA GLU A 303 23.04 29.88 4.34
C GLU A 303 21.79 29.56 3.53
N MET A 304 20.95 28.60 3.95
CA MET A 304 19.64 28.35 3.31
C MET A 304 18.78 29.61 3.26
N ALA A 305 18.76 30.39 4.35
CA ALA A 305 18.01 31.62 4.42
C ALA A 305 18.48 32.70 3.42
N LYS A 306 19.75 32.71 3.02
CA LYS A 306 20.29 33.62 1.98
C LYS A 306 19.77 33.27 0.59
N HIS A 307 19.54 31.98 0.31
CA HIS A 307 19.01 31.49 -0.96
C HIS A 307 17.47 31.55 -1.05
N SER A 308 16.83 32.05 -0.01
CA SER A 308 15.36 32.16 0.06
C SER A 308 14.82 33.10 -1.02
N PRO A 309 13.76 32.70 -1.75
CA PRO A 309 13.04 33.60 -2.66
C PRO A 309 12.22 34.68 -1.90
N ASP A 310 12.09 34.57 -0.59
CA ASP A 310 11.38 35.56 0.23
C ASP A 310 12.25 36.82 0.44
N THR A 311 11.95 37.87 -0.29
CA THR A 311 12.67 39.16 -0.27
C THR A 311 12.03 40.20 0.63
N SER A 312 11.07 39.80 1.48
CA SER A 312 10.37 40.72 2.40
C SER A 312 11.32 41.33 3.43
N VAL A 313 11.41 42.64 3.46
CA VAL A 313 12.20 43.38 4.46
C VAL A 313 11.72 43.13 5.89
N TYR A 314 10.46 42.78 6.06
CA TYR A 314 9.87 42.46 7.38
C TYR A 314 10.34 41.11 7.93
N ARG A 315 10.98 40.26 7.10
CA ARG A 315 11.43 38.91 7.45
C ARG A 315 12.94 38.75 7.40
N GLU A 316 13.69 39.85 7.29
CA GLU A 316 15.16 39.82 7.27
C GLU A 316 15.76 39.12 8.50
N ASN A 317 15.09 39.25 9.65
CA ASN A 317 15.54 38.67 10.91
C ASN A 317 14.84 37.30 11.22
N GLU A 318 14.19 36.66 10.27
CA GLU A 318 13.48 35.38 10.44
C GLU A 318 14.15 34.26 9.61
N PRO A 319 15.36 33.81 9.98
CA PRO A 319 16.16 32.88 9.16
C PRO A 319 15.49 31.51 8.98
N TYR A 320 14.83 30.94 9.99
CA TYR A 320 14.12 29.68 9.88
C TYR A 320 12.96 29.77 8.87
N ARG A 321 12.16 30.80 8.93
CA ARG A 321 11.09 31.04 7.95
C ARG A 321 11.64 31.14 6.54
N ARG A 322 12.74 31.88 6.35
CA ARG A 322 13.39 32.01 5.06
C ARG A 322 13.99 30.70 4.57
N ALA A 323 14.54 29.85 5.45
CA ALA A 323 15.00 28.52 5.11
C ALA A 323 13.84 27.61 4.63
N PHE A 324 12.70 27.64 5.31
CA PHE A 324 11.51 26.92 4.83
C PHE A 324 11.00 27.42 3.48
N SER A 325 11.06 28.73 3.22
CA SER A 325 10.74 29.27 1.89
C SER A 325 11.68 28.76 0.80
N TYR A 326 12.98 28.64 1.09
CA TYR A 326 13.95 28.05 0.16
C TYR A 326 13.64 26.57 -0.10
N ILE A 327 13.40 25.77 0.94
CA ILE A 327 13.00 24.36 0.84
C ILE A 327 11.73 24.23 0.00
N GLN A 328 10.69 25.04 0.27
CA GLN A 328 9.46 25.04 -0.50
C GLN A 328 9.71 25.32 -1.98
N SER A 329 10.56 26.25 -2.29
CA SER A 329 10.91 26.58 -3.68
C SER A 329 11.57 25.41 -4.41
N LYS A 330 12.47 24.68 -3.76
CA LYS A 330 13.09 23.47 -4.32
C LYS A 330 12.08 22.36 -4.53
N LEU A 331 11.17 22.11 -3.56
CA LEU A 331 10.10 21.12 -3.69
C LEU A 331 9.17 21.41 -4.86
N ILE A 332 8.80 22.69 -5.07
CA ILE A 332 8.00 23.11 -6.21
C ILE A 332 8.72 22.80 -7.54
N GLN A 333 10.01 23.07 -7.62
CA GLN A 333 10.81 22.74 -8.81
C GLN A 333 10.90 21.23 -9.03
N THR A 334 11.02 20.44 -7.95
CA THR A 334 11.03 18.98 -8.00
C THR A 334 9.68 18.45 -8.53
N LEU A 335 8.58 18.99 -8.04
CA LEU A 335 7.24 18.63 -8.52
C LEU A 335 7.06 18.93 -10.01
N LEU A 336 7.49 20.12 -10.46
CA LEU A 336 7.43 20.50 -11.86
C LEU A 336 8.30 19.60 -12.75
N PHE A 337 9.48 19.20 -12.27
CA PHE A 337 10.35 18.27 -12.97
C PHE A 337 9.68 16.90 -13.16
N PHE A 338 9.03 16.36 -12.13
CA PHE A 338 8.31 15.08 -12.22
C PHE A 338 7.06 15.15 -13.10
N LYS A 339 6.30 16.26 -13.03
CA LYS A 339 5.12 16.48 -13.89
C LYS A 339 5.46 16.52 -15.39
N GLU A 340 6.57 17.10 -15.75
CA GLU A 340 7.02 17.11 -17.15
C GLU A 340 7.32 15.69 -17.66
N GLY A 341 7.63 14.75 -16.76
CA GLY A 341 7.77 13.33 -17.05
C GLY A 341 8.82 12.98 -18.11
N ASN A 342 9.66 13.93 -18.49
CA ASN A 342 10.67 13.78 -19.54
C ASN A 342 12.05 13.68 -18.88
N PHE A 343 12.27 12.55 -18.23
CA PHE A 343 13.49 12.22 -17.52
C PHE A 343 14.64 12.00 -18.49
N SER A 344 15.41 13.05 -18.82
CA SER A 344 16.66 12.92 -19.58
C SER A 344 17.76 13.76 -18.96
N LYS A 345 18.99 13.21 -18.94
CA LYS A 345 20.18 13.91 -18.43
C LYS A 345 20.43 15.25 -19.13
N GLU A 346 20.13 15.33 -20.44
CA GLU A 346 20.26 16.53 -21.23
C GLU A 346 19.27 17.62 -20.81
N ARG A 347 18.02 17.25 -20.43
CA ARG A 347 17.03 18.20 -19.94
C ARG A 347 17.31 18.66 -18.51
N VAL A 348 17.80 17.77 -17.65
CA VAL A 348 18.27 18.13 -16.31
C VAL A 348 19.37 19.18 -16.42
N ALA A 349 20.38 18.91 -17.25
CA ALA A 349 21.48 19.87 -17.53
C ALA A 349 20.98 21.18 -18.17
N LYS A 350 20.00 21.09 -19.08
CA LYS A 350 19.38 22.24 -19.74
C LYS A 350 18.56 23.09 -18.77
N ARG A 351 17.80 22.46 -17.87
CA ARG A 351 17.01 23.15 -16.84
C ARG A 351 17.86 23.87 -15.80
N LEU A 352 19.00 23.28 -15.45
CA LEU A 352 20.03 23.94 -14.63
C LEU A 352 20.67 25.15 -15.32
N SER A 353 20.57 25.24 -16.65
CA SER A 353 21.19 26.30 -17.48
C SER A 353 20.22 27.35 -18.03
N GLU A 354 18.91 27.13 -17.98
CA GLU A 354 17.92 28.02 -18.60
C GLU A 354 16.83 28.47 -17.60
N ASN A 355 16.58 29.81 -17.57
CA ASN A 355 15.36 30.37 -16.95
C ASN A 355 14.15 30.02 -17.82
N VAL A 356 13.51 28.88 -17.60
CA VAL A 356 12.35 28.44 -18.37
C VAL A 356 11.11 29.23 -17.94
N ARG A 357 10.59 30.08 -18.82
CA ARG A 357 9.24 30.64 -18.74
C ARG A 357 8.22 29.53 -18.91
N LEU A 358 7.39 29.31 -17.88
CA LEU A 358 6.26 28.38 -17.94
C LEU A 358 5.30 28.77 -19.07
N GLY A 359 5.35 28.05 -20.17
CA GLY A 359 4.32 28.06 -21.20
C GLY A 359 3.19 27.12 -20.79
N SER A 360 1.96 27.60 -20.87
CA SER A 360 0.74 26.84 -20.63
C SER A 360 0.70 25.56 -21.47
N ALA A 361 0.73 24.41 -20.83
CA ALA A 361 0.34 23.13 -21.43
C ALA A 361 -0.75 22.48 -20.59
N SER A 362 -1.93 22.51 -21.14
CA SER A 362 -3.11 21.78 -20.68
C SER A 362 -2.86 20.28 -20.74
N THR A 363 -3.00 19.56 -19.65
CA THR A 363 -3.65 18.24 -19.59
C THR A 363 -3.62 17.73 -18.15
N GLY A 364 -4.78 17.51 -17.59
CA GLY A 364 -4.96 16.83 -16.30
C GLY A 364 -5.88 17.58 -15.35
N GLU A 365 -7.12 17.77 -15.75
CA GLU A 365 -8.22 17.98 -14.80
C GLU A 365 -8.29 16.79 -13.87
N VAL A 366 -8.34 17.10 -12.60
CA VAL A 366 -8.63 16.29 -11.42
C VAL A 366 -7.43 16.05 -10.50
N VAL A 367 -7.05 17.10 -9.79
CA VAL A 367 -6.77 17.05 -8.34
C VAL A 367 -6.88 18.49 -7.80
N ALA A 368 -7.89 18.71 -6.98
CA ALA A 368 -8.07 19.81 -6.06
C ALA A 368 -7.91 21.25 -6.60
N ASP A 369 -8.98 21.78 -7.18
CA ASP A 369 -9.17 23.21 -7.49
C ASP A 369 -8.79 24.18 -6.35
N TYR A 370 -8.83 23.72 -5.12
CA TYR A 370 -8.58 24.55 -3.93
C TYR A 370 -7.07 24.72 -3.64
N VAL A 371 -6.30 23.67 -3.77
CA VAL A 371 -4.82 23.70 -3.62
C VAL A 371 -4.22 24.39 -4.85
N GLN A 372 -4.76 24.13 -6.03
CA GLN A 372 -4.30 24.69 -7.29
C GLN A 372 -4.51 26.22 -7.38
N GLN A 373 -5.59 26.75 -6.82
CA GLN A 373 -5.86 28.19 -6.84
C GLN A 373 -5.00 29.00 -5.84
N ARG A 374 -4.66 28.43 -4.69
CA ARG A 374 -3.73 29.05 -3.72
C ARG A 374 -2.25 28.84 -4.12
N LEU A 375 -1.90 27.64 -4.58
CA LEU A 375 -0.57 27.34 -5.07
C LEU A 375 -0.23 28.05 -6.39
N SER A 376 -1.19 28.27 -7.31
CA SER A 376 -0.91 28.86 -8.61
C SER A 376 -0.35 30.29 -8.55
N GLN A 377 -0.76 31.09 -7.58
CA GLN A 377 -0.19 32.44 -7.39
C GLN A 377 1.20 32.40 -6.73
N SER A 378 1.39 31.52 -5.75
CA SER A 378 2.68 31.31 -5.10
C SER A 378 3.67 30.58 -6.04
N LEU A 379 3.19 29.57 -6.79
CA LEU A 379 3.95 28.81 -7.77
C LEU A 379 4.51 29.67 -8.89
N GLN A 380 3.73 30.63 -9.42
CA GLN A 380 4.20 31.53 -10.47
C GLN A 380 5.28 32.51 -9.98
N ALA A 381 5.15 32.99 -8.75
CA ALA A 381 6.14 33.92 -8.18
C ALA A 381 7.46 33.20 -7.82
N VAL A 382 7.37 32.00 -7.26
CA VAL A 382 8.52 31.19 -6.80
C VAL A 382 9.25 30.53 -7.97
N SER A 383 8.54 30.02 -8.96
CA SER A 383 9.15 29.35 -10.13
C SER A 383 10.02 30.28 -11.01
N GLN A 384 9.92 31.59 -10.83
CA GLN A 384 10.73 32.56 -11.55
C GLN A 384 12.07 32.91 -10.86
N GLN A 385 12.26 32.47 -9.59
CA GLN A 385 13.37 32.92 -8.74
C GLN A 385 14.42 31.85 -8.46
N THR A 386 14.10 30.55 -8.56
CA THR A 386 15.08 29.47 -8.39
C THR A 386 14.92 28.39 -9.46
N THR A 387 16.04 27.82 -9.88
CA THR A 387 16.12 26.65 -10.77
C THR A 387 16.54 25.39 -10.00
N GLU A 388 16.87 25.53 -8.71
CA GLU A 388 17.28 24.41 -7.87
C GLU A 388 16.10 23.50 -7.53
N PHE A 389 16.35 22.22 -7.57
CA PHE A 389 15.38 21.17 -7.19
C PHE A 389 16.09 20.07 -6.40
N TYR A 390 15.32 19.23 -5.72
CA TYR A 390 15.88 18.05 -5.05
C TYR A 390 16.04 16.90 -6.04
N GLU A 391 17.25 16.42 -6.19
CA GLU A 391 17.56 15.23 -7.00
C GLU A 391 17.12 13.94 -6.29
N THR A 392 17.18 13.93 -4.95
CA THR A 392 16.81 12.79 -4.11
C THR A 392 15.98 13.23 -2.90
N ALA A 393 15.21 12.33 -2.34
CA ALA A 393 14.49 12.57 -1.09
C ALA A 393 15.45 12.76 0.09
N ASP A 394 16.61 12.09 0.06
CA ASP A 394 17.65 12.23 1.09
C ASP A 394 18.16 13.67 1.18
N ALA A 395 18.39 14.33 0.03
CA ALA A 395 18.81 15.74 0.01
C ALA A 395 17.74 16.68 0.63
N PHE A 396 16.46 16.35 0.49
CA PHE A 396 15.39 17.08 1.16
C PHE A 396 15.37 16.77 2.67
N HIS A 397 15.53 15.53 3.04
CA HIS A 397 15.63 15.11 4.42
C HIS A 397 16.81 15.75 5.14
N ASP A 398 17.97 15.83 4.50
CA ASP A 398 19.17 16.49 5.04
C ASP A 398 18.94 17.98 5.33
N ASP A 399 18.24 18.71 4.44
CA ASP A 399 17.85 20.10 4.67
C ASP A 399 16.93 20.23 5.91
N LEU A 400 15.99 19.29 6.11
CA LEU A 400 15.13 19.25 7.29
C LEU A 400 15.92 18.91 8.56
N LEU A 401 16.85 17.95 8.49
CA LEU A 401 17.73 17.60 9.60
C LEU A 401 18.63 18.76 10.01
N ALA A 402 19.11 19.57 9.07
CA ALA A 402 19.88 20.77 9.38
C ALA A 402 19.05 21.77 10.21
N ILE A 403 17.78 21.97 9.88
CA ILE A 403 16.87 22.80 10.69
C ILE A 403 16.64 22.18 12.08
N LYS A 404 16.36 20.87 12.13
CA LYS A 404 16.19 20.13 13.39
C LYS A 404 17.40 20.28 14.32
N ASN A 405 18.60 20.07 13.79
CA ASN A 405 19.82 20.15 14.57
C ASN A 405 20.08 21.57 15.08
N SER A 406 19.82 22.61 14.26
CA SER A 406 19.93 24.01 14.67
C SER A 406 18.98 24.35 15.82
N LEU A 407 17.76 23.78 15.84
CA LEU A 407 16.81 23.94 16.96
C LEU A 407 17.28 23.23 18.21
N LEU A 408 17.83 22.02 18.07
CA LEU A 408 18.37 21.26 19.22
C LEU A 408 19.59 21.94 19.86
N GLU A 409 20.47 22.59 19.07
CA GLU A 409 21.60 23.35 19.55
C GLU A 409 21.17 24.56 20.41
N ASN A 410 19.94 25.04 20.22
CA ASN A 410 19.36 26.17 20.97
C ASN A 410 18.44 25.73 22.12
N ASP A 411 18.41 24.44 22.48
CA ASP A 411 17.47 23.85 23.47
C ASP A 411 15.97 24.01 23.07
N ASP A 412 15.68 24.23 21.80
CA ASP A 412 14.33 24.44 21.24
C ASP A 412 13.65 23.14 20.78
N ALA A 413 13.94 22.01 21.43
CA ALA A 413 13.42 20.68 21.09
C ALA A 413 11.88 20.63 20.98
N VAL A 414 11.18 21.44 21.76
CA VAL A 414 9.70 21.53 21.74
C VAL A 414 9.16 21.98 20.39
N LEU A 415 9.93 22.74 19.59
CA LEU A 415 9.54 23.24 18.28
C LEU A 415 9.60 22.16 17.18
N ILE A 416 10.24 21.02 17.47
CA ILE A 416 10.35 19.91 16.53
C ILE A 416 9.06 19.09 16.50
N SER A 417 8.24 19.14 17.57
CA SER A 417 6.98 18.41 17.66
C SER A 417 5.90 18.90 16.66
N GLY A 418 4.88 18.09 16.43
CA GLY A 418 3.76 18.44 15.56
C GLY A 418 4.10 18.35 14.06
N ASP A 419 3.73 19.37 13.29
CA ASP A 419 3.88 19.37 11.82
C ASP A 419 5.32 19.11 11.33
N PHE A 420 6.33 19.53 12.08
CA PHE A 420 7.71 19.32 11.69
C PHE A 420 8.16 17.86 11.85
N GLU A 421 7.81 17.25 12.98
CA GLU A 421 8.09 15.83 13.22
C GLU A 421 7.30 14.94 12.23
N GLU A 422 6.03 15.26 12.00
CA GLU A 422 5.20 14.56 11.02
C GLU A 422 5.81 14.65 9.60
N LEU A 423 6.35 15.80 9.22
CA LEU A 423 7.01 15.98 7.93
C LEU A 423 8.28 15.13 7.83
N LEU A 424 9.14 15.13 8.85
CA LEU A 424 10.34 14.29 8.89
C LEU A 424 9.99 12.81 8.73
N GLN A 425 9.02 12.32 9.48
CA GLN A 425 8.55 10.93 9.40
C GLN A 425 7.98 10.60 8.03
N ALA A 426 7.21 11.52 7.44
CA ALA A 426 6.66 11.30 6.10
C ALA A 426 7.77 11.17 5.04
N VAL A 427 8.84 11.95 5.13
CA VAL A 427 9.97 11.86 4.20
C VAL A 427 10.72 10.54 4.40
N GLU A 428 10.94 10.10 5.65
CA GLU A 428 11.58 8.82 5.97
C GLU A 428 10.80 7.62 5.39
N VAL A 429 9.46 7.65 5.46
CA VAL A 429 8.60 6.54 5.00
C VAL A 429 8.37 6.56 3.48
N PHE A 430 8.09 7.74 2.93
CA PHE A 430 7.57 7.85 1.56
C PHE A 430 8.61 8.33 0.53
N GLY A 431 9.71 8.93 0.95
CA GLY A 431 10.64 9.53 0.00
C GLY A 431 9.93 10.46 -1.00
N PHE A 432 10.17 10.27 -2.30
CA PHE A 432 9.44 10.94 -3.38
C PHE A 432 8.44 10.01 -4.10
N TYR A 433 8.09 8.89 -3.50
CA TYR A 433 7.09 7.92 -3.93
C TYR A 433 6.24 7.50 -2.72
N LEU A 434 4.98 7.12 -2.92
CA LEU A 434 4.08 6.72 -1.81
C LEU A 434 4.20 5.24 -1.48
N ALA A 435 4.38 4.43 -2.51
CA ALA A 435 4.45 2.98 -2.44
C ALA A 435 5.43 2.44 -3.47
N THR A 436 6.12 1.36 -3.13
CA THR A 436 6.90 0.60 -4.09
C THR A 436 5.97 -0.07 -5.10
N ILE A 437 6.20 0.17 -6.41
CA ILE A 437 5.45 -0.50 -7.46
C ILE A 437 6.10 -1.85 -7.74
N ASP A 438 5.34 -2.92 -7.60
CA ASP A 438 5.78 -4.25 -8.00
C ASP A 438 5.47 -4.45 -9.49
N MET A 439 6.47 -4.90 -10.24
CA MET A 439 6.26 -5.41 -11.58
C MET A 439 5.90 -6.89 -11.49
N ARG A 440 5.01 -7.37 -12.36
CA ARG A 440 4.67 -8.79 -12.48
C ARG A 440 4.42 -9.18 -13.93
N GLN A 441 4.85 -10.39 -14.31
CA GLN A 441 4.59 -10.99 -15.62
C GLN A 441 4.70 -12.52 -15.52
N ASP A 442 4.04 -13.21 -16.43
CA ASP A 442 4.07 -14.65 -16.60
C ASP A 442 5.43 -15.16 -17.14
N SER A 443 5.92 -16.28 -16.61
CA SER A 443 7.20 -16.89 -16.99
C SER A 443 7.28 -17.22 -18.48
N SER A 444 6.20 -17.68 -19.08
CA SER A 444 6.16 -18.02 -20.51
C SER A 444 6.41 -16.81 -21.43
N VAL A 445 6.04 -15.61 -20.99
CA VAL A 445 6.34 -14.35 -21.72
C VAL A 445 7.83 -14.05 -21.66
N HIS A 446 8.48 -14.28 -20.50
CA HIS A 446 9.92 -14.11 -20.35
C HIS A 446 10.68 -15.11 -21.21
N GLU A 447 10.30 -16.40 -21.18
CA GLU A 447 10.89 -17.44 -22.02
C GLU A 447 10.82 -17.07 -23.50
N ALA A 448 9.65 -16.67 -23.99
CA ALA A 448 9.47 -16.29 -25.39
C ALA A 448 10.36 -15.10 -25.80
N CYS A 449 10.48 -14.08 -24.94
CA CYS A 449 11.34 -12.92 -25.18
C CYS A 449 12.83 -13.30 -25.19
N VAL A 450 13.26 -14.14 -24.27
CA VAL A 450 14.65 -14.60 -24.18
C VAL A 450 15.01 -15.52 -25.36
N ALA A 451 14.12 -16.41 -25.75
CA ALA A 451 14.30 -17.26 -26.94
C ALA A 451 14.52 -16.41 -28.20
N GLU A 452 13.74 -15.33 -28.39
CA GLU A 452 13.93 -14.38 -29.48
C GLU A 452 15.29 -13.65 -29.42
N LEU A 453 15.71 -13.21 -28.23
CA LEU A 453 16.99 -12.54 -28.04
C LEU A 453 18.17 -13.48 -28.35
N LEU A 454 18.18 -14.70 -27.83
CA LEU A 454 19.23 -15.68 -28.04
C LEU A 454 19.33 -16.09 -29.52
N LYS A 455 18.19 -16.25 -30.17
CA LYS A 455 18.14 -16.52 -31.61
C LYS A 455 18.68 -15.36 -32.45
N SER A 456 18.27 -14.13 -32.11
CA SER A 456 18.72 -12.91 -32.79
C SER A 456 20.23 -12.69 -32.67
N ALA A 457 20.81 -13.11 -31.54
CA ALA A 457 22.24 -13.06 -31.27
C ALA A 457 23.03 -14.26 -31.84
N ASN A 458 22.36 -15.20 -32.52
CA ASN A 458 22.94 -16.45 -33.03
C ASN A 458 23.60 -17.33 -31.95
N ILE A 459 23.03 -17.35 -30.73
CA ILE A 459 23.53 -18.16 -29.61
C ILE A 459 22.83 -19.53 -29.60
N VAL A 460 21.49 -19.52 -29.66
CA VAL A 460 20.63 -20.70 -29.70
C VAL A 460 19.44 -20.46 -30.63
N ASP A 461 19.18 -21.40 -31.56
CA ASP A 461 18.05 -21.26 -32.48
C ASP A 461 16.71 -21.68 -31.88
N ASN A 462 16.71 -22.75 -31.07
CA ASN A 462 15.49 -23.35 -30.48
C ASN A 462 15.64 -23.46 -28.96
N TYR A 463 15.60 -22.31 -28.25
CA TYR A 463 15.79 -22.25 -26.80
C TYR A 463 14.73 -23.04 -26.03
N SER A 464 13.46 -22.96 -26.42
CA SER A 464 12.36 -23.65 -25.73
C SER A 464 12.41 -25.20 -25.82
N GLU A 465 13.22 -25.74 -26.72
CA GLU A 465 13.42 -27.21 -26.85
C GLU A 465 14.55 -27.75 -25.95
N LEU A 466 15.33 -26.86 -25.30
CA LEU A 466 16.40 -27.22 -24.40
C LEU A 466 15.86 -27.81 -23.10
N THR A 467 16.63 -28.76 -22.54
CA THR A 467 16.39 -29.22 -21.16
C THR A 467 16.70 -28.11 -20.16
N GLU A 468 16.13 -28.20 -18.97
CA GLU A 468 16.33 -27.18 -17.91
C GLU A 468 17.84 -26.96 -17.62
N VAL A 469 18.63 -28.02 -17.56
CA VAL A 469 20.09 -27.93 -17.35
C VAL A 469 20.77 -27.15 -18.48
N GLU A 470 20.38 -27.38 -19.73
CA GLU A 470 20.91 -26.67 -20.89
C GLU A 470 20.44 -25.19 -20.91
N LYS A 471 19.16 -24.91 -20.59
CA LYS A 471 18.65 -23.53 -20.45
C LYS A 471 19.49 -22.77 -19.44
N VAL A 472 19.62 -23.30 -18.22
CA VAL A 472 20.38 -22.66 -17.14
C VAL A 472 21.84 -22.44 -17.53
N ALA A 473 22.47 -23.38 -18.19
CA ALA A 473 23.87 -23.27 -18.63
C ALA A 473 24.06 -22.12 -19.64
N VAL A 474 23.16 -22.01 -20.62
CA VAL A 474 23.17 -20.89 -21.60
C VAL A 474 22.96 -19.54 -20.91
N LEU A 475 21.93 -19.43 -20.06
CA LEU A 475 21.60 -18.20 -19.38
C LEU A 475 22.71 -17.72 -18.45
N LEU A 476 23.32 -18.63 -17.68
CA LEU A 476 24.43 -18.31 -16.79
C LEU A 476 25.66 -17.83 -17.56
N LYS A 477 25.94 -18.45 -18.71
CA LYS A 477 27.05 -18.03 -19.56
C LYS A 477 26.83 -16.58 -20.04
N GLU A 478 25.64 -16.25 -20.51
CA GLU A 478 25.31 -14.90 -20.96
C GLU A 478 25.32 -13.89 -19.82
N LEU A 479 24.93 -14.26 -18.62
CA LEU A 479 24.93 -13.39 -17.46
C LEU A 479 26.32 -13.13 -16.87
N GLN A 480 27.22 -14.10 -16.95
CA GLN A 480 28.53 -14.04 -16.26
C GLN A 480 29.69 -13.71 -17.20
N GLU A 481 29.66 -14.18 -18.43
CA GLU A 481 30.81 -14.11 -19.35
C GLU A 481 30.68 -12.98 -20.38
N ASP A 482 29.46 -12.59 -20.77
CA ASP A 482 29.26 -11.53 -21.76
C ASP A 482 28.59 -10.29 -21.15
N PRO A 483 29.32 -9.17 -21.00
CA PRO A 483 28.74 -7.93 -20.46
C PRO A 483 27.85 -7.17 -21.47
N ARG A 484 27.80 -7.60 -22.72
CA ARG A 484 27.03 -6.92 -23.78
C ARG A 484 25.54 -7.28 -23.69
N THR A 485 24.71 -6.40 -24.24
CA THR A 485 23.29 -6.68 -24.47
C THR A 485 23.15 -7.58 -25.71
N LEU A 486 22.17 -8.48 -25.69
CA LEU A 486 21.82 -9.34 -26.82
C LEU A 486 21.02 -8.59 -27.89
N SER A 487 20.23 -7.58 -27.45
CA SER A 487 19.41 -6.77 -28.35
C SER A 487 20.25 -5.78 -29.14
N SER A 488 20.02 -5.73 -30.45
CA SER A 488 20.56 -4.70 -31.35
C SER A 488 19.47 -3.77 -31.84
N THR A 489 19.77 -2.50 -32.03
CA THR A 489 18.84 -1.51 -32.60
C THR A 489 18.46 -1.80 -34.05
N ASN A 490 19.33 -2.52 -34.78
CA ASN A 490 19.17 -2.81 -36.20
C ASN A 490 18.42 -4.15 -36.47
N VAL A 491 18.16 -4.94 -35.43
CA VAL A 491 17.41 -6.20 -35.57
C VAL A 491 15.97 -5.95 -35.19
N PRO A 492 15.01 -6.29 -36.08
CA PRO A 492 13.59 -6.19 -35.74
C PRO A 492 13.25 -7.08 -34.54
N LYS A 493 12.40 -6.58 -33.67
CA LYS A 493 11.89 -7.29 -32.48
C LYS A 493 10.40 -7.54 -32.64
N SER A 494 9.92 -8.62 -32.03
CA SER A 494 8.47 -8.82 -31.88
C SER A 494 7.84 -7.69 -31.06
N GLU A 495 6.54 -7.52 -31.23
CA GLU A 495 5.79 -6.55 -30.42
C GLU A 495 5.88 -6.85 -28.94
N THR A 496 5.86 -8.14 -28.55
CA THR A 496 5.98 -8.58 -27.16
C THR A 496 7.34 -8.20 -26.57
N LEU A 497 8.44 -8.54 -27.25
CA LEU A 497 9.79 -8.22 -26.78
C LEU A 497 9.99 -6.70 -26.65
N GLU A 498 9.51 -5.91 -27.61
CA GLU A 498 9.66 -4.45 -27.54
C GLU A 498 8.85 -3.85 -26.39
N LYS A 499 7.62 -4.35 -26.13
CA LYS A 499 6.81 -3.95 -24.96
C LYS A 499 7.50 -4.28 -23.64
N GLU A 500 8.01 -5.49 -23.47
CA GLU A 500 8.73 -5.90 -22.25
C GLU A 500 9.98 -5.05 -22.01
N LEU A 501 10.81 -4.88 -23.02
CA LEU A 501 12.01 -4.03 -22.92
C LEU A 501 11.66 -2.56 -22.64
N ALA A 502 10.56 -2.03 -23.19
CA ALA A 502 10.11 -0.66 -22.93
C ALA A 502 9.72 -0.46 -21.45
N ILE A 503 9.08 -1.45 -20.84
CA ILE A 503 8.73 -1.42 -19.41
C ILE A 503 9.98 -1.42 -18.55
N PHE A 504 10.95 -2.30 -18.81
CA PHE A 504 12.21 -2.34 -18.06
C PHE A 504 13.05 -1.09 -18.23
N ARG A 505 13.11 -0.50 -19.43
CA ARG A 505 13.73 0.82 -19.65
C ARG A 505 13.06 1.91 -18.83
N THR A 506 11.71 1.88 -18.76
CA THR A 506 10.95 2.83 -17.93
C THR A 506 11.22 2.61 -16.45
N ALA A 507 11.24 1.37 -15.99
CA ALA A 507 11.59 1.04 -14.61
C ALA A 507 12.97 1.60 -14.22
N ARG A 508 13.98 1.43 -15.10
CA ARG A 508 15.31 2.02 -14.89
C ARG A 508 15.26 3.55 -14.79
N LEU A 509 14.55 4.22 -15.69
CA LEU A 509 14.40 5.68 -15.65
C LEU A 509 13.74 6.14 -14.35
N LEU A 510 12.70 5.48 -13.90
CA LEU A 510 12.01 5.81 -12.65
C LEU A 510 12.92 5.65 -11.44
N LYS A 511 13.71 4.56 -11.39
CA LYS A 511 14.71 4.35 -10.34
C LYS A 511 15.81 5.40 -10.35
N ASP A 512 16.28 5.80 -11.52
CA ASP A 512 17.37 6.78 -11.68
C ASP A 512 16.93 8.21 -11.31
N TYR A 513 15.63 8.55 -11.37
CA TYR A 513 15.16 9.93 -11.21
C TYR A 513 14.18 10.15 -10.03
N ILE A 514 13.42 9.14 -9.62
CA ILE A 514 12.51 9.25 -8.47
C ILE A 514 13.18 8.67 -7.22
N GLY A 515 13.82 7.51 -7.36
CA GLY A 515 14.53 6.83 -6.27
C GLY A 515 14.61 5.33 -6.48
N GLU A 516 15.62 4.69 -5.87
CA GLU A 516 15.84 3.24 -6.00
C GLU A 516 14.65 2.41 -5.55
N ASP A 517 13.89 2.90 -4.59
CA ASP A 517 12.81 2.16 -3.94
C ASP A 517 11.45 2.28 -4.64
N VAL A 518 11.34 3.11 -5.68
CA VAL A 518 10.08 3.23 -6.46
C VAL A 518 9.68 1.91 -7.12
N ILE A 519 10.66 1.08 -7.50
CA ILE A 519 10.46 -0.28 -8.02
C ILE A 519 11.55 -1.17 -7.40
N LYS A 520 11.16 -2.07 -6.50
CA LYS A 520 12.10 -2.99 -5.81
C LYS A 520 12.09 -4.39 -6.39
N GLN A 521 10.92 -4.88 -6.80
CA GLN A 521 10.68 -6.28 -7.14
C GLN A 521 10.07 -6.43 -8.54
N HIS A 522 10.38 -7.59 -9.15
CA HIS A 522 9.63 -8.16 -10.25
C HIS A 522 9.23 -9.58 -9.89
N ILE A 523 7.93 -9.82 -9.87
CA ILE A 523 7.32 -11.10 -9.55
C ILE A 523 7.14 -11.90 -10.84
N ILE A 524 7.51 -13.15 -10.82
CA ILE A 524 7.34 -14.09 -11.94
C ILE A 524 6.16 -14.99 -11.59
N SER A 525 5.02 -14.85 -12.28
CA SER A 525 3.90 -15.77 -12.14
C SER A 525 4.25 -17.12 -12.79
N HIS A 526 3.68 -18.21 -12.28
CA HIS A 526 3.95 -19.56 -12.75
C HIS A 526 5.46 -19.88 -12.80
N THR A 527 6.16 -19.70 -11.66
CA THR A 527 7.57 -20.10 -11.55
C THR A 527 7.64 -21.59 -11.30
N GLU A 528 8.08 -22.34 -12.30
CA GLU A 528 8.19 -23.81 -12.27
C GLU A 528 9.65 -24.29 -12.25
N SER A 529 10.61 -23.41 -12.58
CA SER A 529 12.01 -23.79 -12.77
C SER A 529 12.99 -22.67 -12.42
N VAL A 530 14.28 -23.01 -12.35
CA VAL A 530 15.36 -22.05 -12.12
C VAL A 530 15.59 -21.15 -13.33
N SER A 531 15.39 -21.68 -14.54
CA SER A 531 15.55 -20.91 -15.78
C SER A 531 14.61 -19.71 -15.83
N ASP A 532 13.38 -19.78 -15.30
CA ASP A 532 12.43 -18.67 -15.27
C ASP A 532 13.01 -17.43 -14.59
N MET A 533 13.75 -17.63 -13.50
CA MET A 533 14.41 -16.55 -12.78
C MET A 533 15.60 -15.96 -13.55
N PHE A 534 16.38 -16.78 -14.25
CA PHE A 534 17.48 -16.30 -15.05
C PHE A 534 17.04 -15.69 -16.39
N GLU A 535 15.91 -16.09 -16.95
CA GLU A 535 15.28 -15.45 -18.10
C GLU A 535 14.92 -14.01 -17.79
N LEU A 536 14.27 -13.76 -16.64
CA LEU A 536 14.03 -12.41 -16.17
C LEU A 536 15.34 -11.65 -15.96
N ALA A 537 16.38 -12.28 -15.39
CA ALA A 537 17.68 -11.66 -15.21
C ALA A 537 18.30 -11.20 -16.55
N ILE A 538 18.19 -12.00 -17.63
CA ILE A 538 18.62 -11.59 -18.98
C ILE A 538 17.86 -10.34 -19.45
N LEU A 539 16.53 -10.30 -19.31
CA LEU A 539 15.74 -9.14 -19.72
C LEU A 539 16.09 -7.86 -18.92
N LEU A 540 16.36 -8.01 -17.63
CA LEU A 540 16.82 -6.91 -16.78
C LEU A 540 18.25 -6.44 -17.14
N LYS A 541 19.13 -7.37 -17.52
CA LYS A 541 20.47 -7.08 -18.04
C LYS A 541 20.42 -6.22 -19.31
N GLU A 542 19.47 -6.51 -20.23
CA GLU A 542 19.29 -5.77 -21.48
C GLU A 542 19.12 -4.26 -21.27
N VAL A 543 18.62 -3.84 -20.13
CA VAL A 543 18.39 -2.44 -19.78
C VAL A 543 19.34 -1.93 -18.69
N GLY A 544 20.27 -2.76 -18.18
CA GLY A 544 21.24 -2.42 -17.14
C GLY A 544 20.63 -2.31 -15.74
N LEU A 545 19.58 -3.07 -15.45
CA LEU A 545 19.03 -3.26 -14.11
C LEU A 545 19.67 -4.45 -13.37
N VAL A 546 20.33 -5.35 -14.11
CA VAL A 546 21.11 -6.47 -13.58
C VAL A 546 22.50 -6.46 -14.22
N ASP A 547 23.53 -6.75 -13.43
CA ASP A 547 24.90 -7.03 -13.85
C ASP A 547 25.47 -8.20 -13.04
N THR A 548 26.77 -8.51 -13.20
CA THR A 548 27.42 -9.63 -12.49
C THR A 548 27.50 -9.44 -10.97
N GLU A 549 27.40 -8.20 -10.49
CA GLU A 549 27.58 -7.86 -9.07
C GLU A 549 26.26 -7.58 -8.36
N ARG A 550 25.29 -6.98 -9.04
CA ARG A 550 24.02 -6.61 -8.40
C ARG A 550 22.82 -6.72 -9.33
N ALA A 551 21.66 -6.97 -8.70
CA ALA A 551 20.34 -6.81 -9.27
C ALA A 551 19.66 -5.60 -8.60
N ARG A 552 19.38 -4.53 -9.37
CA ARG A 552 18.66 -3.33 -8.88
C ARG A 552 17.16 -3.59 -8.72
N VAL A 553 16.65 -4.65 -9.33
CA VAL A 553 15.29 -5.16 -9.17
C VAL A 553 15.42 -6.61 -8.70
N GLN A 554 14.83 -6.91 -7.57
CA GLN A 554 14.86 -8.28 -7.03
C GLN A 554 13.95 -9.17 -7.87
N ILE A 555 14.45 -10.35 -8.18
CA ILE A 555 13.71 -11.40 -8.88
C ILE A 555 12.94 -12.19 -7.83
N VAL A 556 11.62 -12.18 -7.90
CA VAL A 556 10.74 -12.80 -6.93
C VAL A 556 9.94 -13.92 -7.60
N PRO A 557 10.24 -15.19 -7.32
CA PRO A 557 9.42 -16.29 -7.82
C PRO A 557 8.07 -16.32 -7.08
N LEU A 558 7.00 -16.62 -7.81
CA LEU A 558 5.68 -16.90 -7.28
C LEU A 558 5.33 -18.36 -7.53
N PHE A 559 5.15 -19.12 -6.45
CA PHE A 559 4.71 -20.51 -6.48
C PHE A 559 3.20 -20.57 -6.24
N GLU A 560 2.44 -21.02 -7.23
CA GLU A 560 0.97 -20.85 -7.28
C GLU A 560 0.20 -22.15 -7.09
N THR A 561 0.63 -23.26 -7.70
CA THR A 561 -0.03 -24.55 -7.62
C THR A 561 0.46 -25.37 -6.42
N ILE A 562 -0.22 -26.49 -6.13
CA ILE A 562 0.27 -27.44 -5.11
C ILE A 562 1.63 -28.00 -5.53
N GLU A 563 1.80 -28.34 -6.81
CA GLU A 563 3.05 -28.87 -7.37
C GLU A 563 4.19 -27.85 -7.28
N ASP A 564 3.94 -26.58 -7.62
CA ASP A 564 4.96 -25.52 -7.50
C ASP A 564 5.42 -25.33 -6.05
N LEU A 565 4.46 -25.36 -5.10
CA LEU A 565 4.76 -25.23 -3.68
C LEU A 565 5.60 -26.42 -3.17
N GLU A 566 5.31 -27.63 -3.60
CA GLU A 566 6.07 -28.84 -3.25
C GLU A 566 7.50 -28.80 -3.85
N ASN A 567 7.67 -28.29 -5.07
CA ASN A 567 8.94 -28.17 -5.75
C ASN A 567 9.74 -26.92 -5.33
N SER A 568 9.12 -25.95 -4.67
CA SER A 568 9.71 -24.64 -4.33
C SER A 568 11.03 -24.75 -3.56
N ASN A 569 11.13 -25.72 -2.68
CA ASN A 569 12.33 -25.99 -1.88
C ASN A 569 13.53 -26.33 -2.76
N ASP A 570 13.38 -27.26 -3.70
CA ASP A 570 14.47 -27.72 -4.58
C ASP A 570 14.86 -26.63 -5.58
N ILE A 571 13.89 -25.90 -6.14
CA ILE A 571 14.12 -24.76 -7.03
C ILE A 571 14.94 -23.69 -6.32
N MET A 572 14.50 -23.26 -5.13
CA MET A 572 15.20 -22.21 -4.38
C MET A 572 16.55 -22.67 -3.86
N LYS A 573 16.69 -23.93 -3.45
CA LYS A 573 17.98 -24.49 -3.04
C LYS A 573 18.99 -24.46 -4.18
N GLN A 574 18.56 -24.75 -5.40
CA GLN A 574 19.38 -24.66 -6.59
C GLN A 574 19.72 -23.23 -6.96
N TYR A 575 18.71 -22.34 -7.06
CA TYR A 575 18.88 -20.93 -7.42
C TYR A 575 19.83 -20.19 -6.48
N LEU A 576 19.60 -20.30 -5.17
CA LEU A 576 20.46 -19.69 -4.14
C LEU A 576 21.87 -20.31 -4.06
N GLY A 577 22.12 -21.41 -4.75
CA GLY A 577 23.41 -22.06 -4.86
C GLY A 577 24.38 -21.38 -5.85
N TYR A 578 23.88 -20.66 -6.84
CA TYR A 578 24.70 -20.02 -7.87
C TYR A 578 25.46 -18.80 -7.34
N ASP A 579 26.72 -18.65 -7.72
CA ASP A 579 27.59 -17.61 -7.20
C ASP A 579 27.16 -16.19 -7.63
N ILE A 580 26.56 -16.04 -8.81
CA ILE A 580 26.01 -14.76 -9.25
C ILE A 580 24.83 -14.34 -8.36
N VAL A 581 23.95 -15.28 -8.01
CA VAL A 581 22.80 -15.02 -7.13
C VAL A 581 23.27 -14.66 -5.72
N LYS A 582 24.29 -15.35 -5.20
CA LYS A 582 24.90 -15.00 -3.90
C LYS A 582 25.43 -13.57 -3.86
N ARG A 583 26.05 -13.09 -4.97
CA ARG A 583 26.48 -11.69 -5.07
C ARG A 583 25.31 -10.73 -5.09
N TRP A 584 24.26 -11.00 -5.87
CA TRP A 584 23.06 -10.18 -5.90
C TRP A 584 22.41 -10.05 -4.52
N ILE A 585 22.24 -11.18 -3.83
CA ILE A 585 21.63 -11.23 -2.49
C ILE A 585 22.50 -10.51 -1.46
N LYS A 586 23.82 -10.70 -1.49
CA LYS A 586 24.75 -10.01 -0.61
C LYS A 586 24.66 -8.49 -0.76
N ASN A 587 24.53 -8.00 -2.00
CA ASN A 587 24.38 -6.57 -2.32
C ASN A 587 22.95 -6.04 -2.09
N SER A 588 22.01 -6.93 -1.67
CA SER A 588 20.62 -6.62 -1.27
C SER A 588 20.39 -6.95 0.21
N ASN A 589 21.36 -6.68 1.08
CA ASN A 589 21.30 -6.89 2.53
C ASN A 589 21.03 -8.34 2.97
N ASN A 590 21.48 -9.33 2.20
CA ASN A 590 21.25 -10.77 2.41
C ASN A 590 19.76 -11.17 2.48
N TYR A 591 18.95 -10.59 1.62
CA TYR A 591 17.51 -10.71 1.63
C TYR A 591 16.99 -11.27 0.30
N GLN A 592 16.10 -12.26 0.36
CA GLN A 592 15.36 -12.81 -0.78
C GLN A 592 13.87 -12.91 -0.48
N GLU A 593 13.06 -12.38 -1.37
CA GLU A 593 11.61 -12.49 -1.29
C GLU A 593 11.10 -13.64 -2.16
N ILE A 594 10.08 -14.34 -1.65
CA ILE A 594 9.38 -15.43 -2.33
C ILE A 594 7.89 -15.15 -2.17
N MET A 595 7.16 -15.14 -3.28
CA MET A 595 5.70 -14.99 -3.23
C MET A 595 5.02 -16.35 -3.21
N LEU A 596 3.97 -16.46 -2.40
CA LEU A 596 3.17 -17.66 -2.23
C LEU A 596 1.74 -17.40 -2.71
N GLY A 597 1.26 -18.24 -3.63
CA GLY A 597 -0.08 -18.18 -4.18
C GLY A 597 -1.09 -18.95 -3.32
N TYR A 598 -2.18 -18.28 -2.96
CA TYR A 598 -3.26 -18.87 -2.15
C TYR A 598 -4.46 -19.24 -2.99
N SER A 599 -4.84 -18.40 -3.95
CA SER A 599 -6.05 -18.57 -4.75
C SER A 599 -5.96 -19.79 -5.66
N ASP A 600 -4.83 -19.94 -6.34
CA ASP A 600 -4.66 -20.97 -7.36
C ASP A 600 -4.37 -22.33 -6.72
N SER A 601 -3.56 -22.40 -5.66
CA SER A 601 -3.41 -23.61 -4.87
C SER A 601 -4.72 -24.08 -4.22
N ASN A 602 -5.60 -23.15 -3.81
CA ASN A 602 -6.94 -23.50 -3.32
C ASN A 602 -7.86 -24.08 -4.38
N LYS A 603 -7.76 -23.61 -5.63
CA LYS A 603 -8.51 -24.18 -6.76
C LYS A 603 -7.97 -25.54 -7.14
N ASP A 604 -6.66 -25.73 -7.06
CA ASP A 604 -5.95 -26.94 -7.44
C ASP A 604 -6.22 -28.10 -6.47
N GLY A 605 -5.99 -27.91 -5.17
CA GLY A 605 -6.09 -28.98 -4.16
C GLY A 605 -7.13 -28.77 -3.07
N GLY A 606 -7.90 -27.70 -3.11
CA GLY A 606 -8.84 -27.33 -2.05
C GLY A 606 -8.18 -26.64 -0.84
N TYR A 607 -9.00 -26.09 0.03
CA TYR A 607 -8.58 -25.23 1.15
C TYR A 607 -7.57 -25.88 2.10
N LEU A 608 -7.84 -27.15 2.51
CA LEU A 608 -7.00 -27.84 3.49
C LEU A 608 -5.65 -28.20 2.90
N SER A 609 -5.61 -28.69 1.66
CA SER A 609 -4.39 -29.06 0.95
C SER A 609 -3.52 -27.83 0.71
N SER A 610 -4.11 -26.76 0.20
CA SER A 610 -3.42 -25.48 0.00
C SER A 610 -2.81 -24.96 1.29
N GLY A 611 -3.61 -24.86 2.37
CA GLY A 611 -3.14 -24.36 3.66
C GLY A 611 -1.99 -25.17 4.25
N TRP A 612 -2.08 -26.50 4.15
CA TRP A 612 -1.04 -27.38 4.66
C TRP A 612 0.24 -27.35 3.81
N THR A 613 0.12 -27.33 2.49
CA THR A 613 1.30 -27.26 1.58
C THR A 613 2.00 -25.91 1.74
N LEU A 614 1.25 -24.80 1.87
CA LEU A 614 1.82 -23.48 2.18
C LEU A 614 2.57 -23.49 3.52
N TYR A 615 2.02 -24.13 4.54
CA TYR A 615 2.68 -24.25 5.85
C TYR A 615 4.00 -25.02 5.74
N LYS A 616 4.04 -26.14 5.02
CA LYS A 616 5.27 -26.93 4.79
C LYS A 616 6.29 -26.13 4.00
N ALA A 617 5.90 -25.56 2.86
CA ALA A 617 6.79 -24.79 2.00
C ALA A 617 7.48 -23.64 2.74
N GLN A 618 6.72 -22.86 3.56
CA GLN A 618 7.30 -21.79 4.36
C GLN A 618 8.37 -22.28 5.34
N ASN A 619 8.11 -23.38 6.05
CA ASN A 619 9.08 -23.95 6.99
C ASN A 619 10.37 -24.39 6.27
N GLU A 620 10.24 -25.08 5.14
CA GLU A 620 11.39 -25.59 4.37
C GLU A 620 12.21 -24.46 3.75
N LEU A 621 11.55 -23.47 3.15
CA LEU A 621 12.22 -22.31 2.57
C LEU A 621 12.91 -21.45 3.63
N THR A 622 12.30 -21.29 4.80
CA THR A 622 12.95 -20.59 5.93
C THR A 622 14.22 -21.30 6.36
N LYS A 623 14.18 -22.63 6.45
CA LYS A 623 15.36 -23.45 6.80
C LYS A 623 16.51 -23.30 5.80
N ILE A 624 16.22 -23.28 4.49
CA ILE A 624 17.23 -23.01 3.46
C ILE A 624 17.89 -21.64 3.67
N GLY A 625 17.09 -20.62 3.98
CA GLY A 625 17.58 -19.28 4.28
C GLY A 625 18.53 -19.30 5.47
N GLU A 626 18.15 -19.95 6.57
CA GLU A 626 18.97 -20.09 7.78
C GLU A 626 20.30 -20.80 7.52
N GLU A 627 20.27 -21.92 6.81
CA GLU A 627 21.47 -22.70 6.42
C GLU A 627 22.47 -21.87 5.60
N ARG A 628 22.01 -20.84 4.89
CA ARG A 628 22.81 -19.99 3.99
C ARG A 628 23.08 -18.58 4.50
N GLY A 629 22.53 -18.22 5.66
CA GLY A 629 22.61 -16.86 6.20
C GLY A 629 21.85 -15.83 5.37
N ILE A 630 20.77 -16.26 4.68
CA ILE A 630 19.90 -15.43 3.85
C ILE A 630 18.59 -15.23 4.58
N LYS A 631 18.12 -13.99 4.66
CA LYS A 631 16.79 -13.66 5.18
C LYS A 631 15.75 -13.94 4.09
N ILE A 632 14.96 -14.99 4.24
CA ILE A 632 13.80 -15.25 3.39
C ILE A 632 12.62 -14.46 3.92
N THR A 633 11.98 -13.72 3.04
CA THR A 633 10.72 -13.00 3.33
C THR A 633 9.63 -13.54 2.45
N PHE A 634 8.47 -13.78 3.04
CA PHE A 634 7.32 -14.23 2.29
C PHE A 634 6.41 -13.07 1.90
N PHE A 635 6.01 -13.07 0.63
CA PHE A 635 4.95 -12.26 0.12
C PHE A 635 3.69 -13.11 -0.02
N HIS A 636 2.73 -12.88 0.86
CA HIS A 636 1.49 -13.65 0.88
C HIS A 636 0.48 -13.08 -0.12
N GLY A 637 0.27 -13.81 -1.21
CA GLY A 637 -0.78 -13.54 -2.20
C GLY A 637 -2.17 -13.88 -1.69
N ARG A 638 -2.45 -13.52 -0.42
CA ARG A 638 -3.77 -13.73 0.16
C ARG A 638 -4.75 -12.78 -0.51
N GLY A 639 -5.61 -13.32 -1.34
CA GLY A 639 -6.74 -12.58 -1.85
C GLY A 639 -7.55 -12.00 -0.69
N GLY A 640 -8.31 -10.92 -0.89
CA GLY A 640 -9.17 -10.23 0.09
C GLY A 640 -10.13 -11.09 0.87
N THR A 641 -10.04 -12.35 0.65
CA THR A 641 -10.78 -13.44 1.24
C THR A 641 -10.11 -14.09 2.45
N VAL A 642 -9.12 -13.45 3.05
CA VAL A 642 -8.99 -13.64 4.50
C VAL A 642 -10.31 -13.25 5.17
N GLY A 643 -11.05 -12.29 4.60
CA GLY A 643 -12.47 -12.10 4.84
C GLY A 643 -13.42 -13.09 4.15
N ARG A 644 -12.98 -13.98 3.26
CA ARG A 644 -13.82 -15.10 2.76
C ARG A 644 -13.69 -16.32 3.66
N GLY A 645 -13.91 -16.16 4.95
CA GLY A 645 -13.86 -17.21 5.95
C GLY A 645 -12.52 -17.39 6.65
N GLY A 646 -11.53 -16.53 6.38
CA GLY A 646 -10.35 -16.39 7.21
C GLY A 646 -10.54 -15.20 8.13
N GLY A 647 -10.29 -15.36 9.41
CA GLY A 647 -10.43 -14.34 10.43
C GLY A 647 -9.72 -13.01 10.16
N PRO A 648 -9.68 -12.09 11.13
CA PRO A 648 -9.02 -10.80 11.01
C PRO A 648 -7.58 -10.91 10.50
N SER A 649 -7.08 -9.88 9.86
CA SER A 649 -5.68 -9.85 9.34
C SER A 649 -4.64 -10.19 10.41
N TYR A 650 -4.94 -9.85 11.66
CA TYR A 650 -4.14 -10.20 12.83
C TYR A 650 -4.00 -11.73 12.99
N ASP A 651 -5.10 -12.47 13.03
CA ASP A 651 -5.08 -13.92 13.18
C ASP A 651 -4.38 -14.60 12.00
N ALA A 652 -4.54 -14.03 10.84
CA ALA A 652 -3.88 -14.50 9.62
C ALA A 652 -2.35 -14.43 9.67
N ILE A 653 -1.80 -13.37 10.26
CA ILE A 653 -0.36 -13.19 10.45
C ILE A 653 0.14 -14.07 11.61
N THR A 654 -0.58 -14.07 12.73
CA THR A 654 -0.19 -14.85 13.90
C THR A 654 -0.30 -16.37 13.70
N SER A 655 -1.09 -16.83 12.73
CA SER A 655 -1.19 -18.24 12.33
C SER A 655 -0.04 -18.73 11.43
N GLN A 656 0.85 -17.84 10.95
CA GLN A 656 1.97 -18.27 10.12
C GLN A 656 2.95 -19.17 10.91
N PRO A 657 3.72 -20.06 10.27
CA PRO A 657 4.68 -20.90 10.96
C PRO A 657 5.69 -20.12 11.80
N PHE A 658 6.21 -20.70 12.86
CA PHE A 658 7.21 -20.06 13.70
C PHE A 658 8.50 -19.76 12.94
N GLY A 659 9.08 -18.57 13.16
CA GLY A 659 10.35 -18.17 12.57
C GLY A 659 10.27 -17.76 11.10
N THR A 660 9.09 -17.78 10.47
CA THR A 660 8.91 -17.35 9.08
C THR A 660 8.84 -15.82 8.92
N ILE A 661 8.44 -15.11 9.97
CA ILE A 661 8.48 -13.64 10.02
C ILE A 661 9.67 -13.26 10.91
N LYS A 662 10.76 -12.78 10.29
CA LYS A 662 11.97 -12.39 11.02
C LYS A 662 12.08 -10.89 11.23
N ASP A 663 11.83 -10.12 10.18
CA ASP A 663 11.87 -8.66 10.19
C ASP A 663 10.81 -8.07 9.24
N ARG A 664 10.39 -8.80 8.21
CA ARG A 664 9.50 -8.27 7.20
C ARG A 664 8.42 -9.28 6.80
N ILE A 665 7.23 -8.76 6.52
CA ILE A 665 6.13 -9.50 5.89
C ILE A 665 5.47 -8.62 4.84
N ARG A 666 5.12 -9.24 3.70
CA ARG A 666 4.32 -8.59 2.65
C ARG A 666 3.02 -9.34 2.45
N LEU A 667 1.95 -8.61 2.21
CA LEU A 667 0.63 -9.20 1.98
C LEU A 667 -0.16 -8.35 0.98
N THR A 668 -0.91 -9.02 0.10
CA THR A 668 -1.81 -8.34 -0.82
C THR A 668 -3.07 -7.84 -0.09
N GLU A 669 -3.43 -6.58 -0.36
CA GLU A 669 -4.72 -6.01 -0.01
C GLU A 669 -5.54 -5.86 -1.29
N GLN A 670 -6.64 -6.61 -1.38
CA GLN A 670 -7.46 -6.58 -2.59
C GLN A 670 -8.33 -5.34 -2.67
N GLY A 671 -8.55 -4.87 -3.91
CA GLY A 671 -9.33 -3.68 -4.18
C GLY A 671 -10.71 -3.64 -3.52
N GLU A 672 -11.34 -4.80 -3.29
CA GLU A 672 -12.65 -4.90 -2.63
C GLU A 672 -12.62 -4.43 -1.17
N VAL A 673 -11.53 -4.67 -0.46
CA VAL A 673 -11.42 -4.35 0.98
C VAL A 673 -10.73 -3.02 1.25
N ILE A 674 -10.05 -2.44 0.26
CA ILE A 674 -9.31 -1.18 0.42
C ILE A 674 -10.23 -0.06 0.93
N GLY A 675 -11.44 0.05 0.36
CA GLY A 675 -12.41 1.06 0.77
C GLY A 675 -12.82 0.94 2.24
N ASN A 676 -13.04 -0.27 2.73
CA ASN A 676 -13.45 -0.52 4.10
C ASN A 676 -12.29 -0.36 5.08
N LYS A 677 -11.09 -0.84 4.72
CA LYS A 677 -9.91 -0.78 5.61
C LYS A 677 -9.25 0.59 5.65
N TYR A 678 -9.21 1.29 4.50
CA TYR A 678 -8.39 2.49 4.32
C TYR A 678 -9.19 3.70 3.83
N GLY A 679 -10.52 3.62 3.79
CA GLY A 679 -11.38 4.68 3.29
C GLY A 679 -11.43 5.94 4.16
N ASN A 680 -11.22 5.81 5.47
CA ASN A 680 -11.09 6.90 6.41
C ASN A 680 -9.81 6.75 7.27
N LYS A 681 -9.36 7.85 7.90
CA LYS A 681 -8.08 7.87 8.63
C LYS A 681 -8.05 6.98 9.86
N ASP A 682 -9.18 6.81 10.55
CA ASP A 682 -9.26 6.05 11.79
C ASP A 682 -9.27 4.55 11.51
N ALA A 683 -10.08 4.11 10.53
CA ALA A 683 -10.05 2.74 10.04
C ALA A 683 -8.68 2.38 9.44
N ALA A 684 -8.06 3.30 8.70
CA ALA A 684 -6.71 3.09 8.16
C ALA A 684 -5.69 2.89 9.28
N TYR A 685 -5.68 3.75 10.29
CA TYR A 685 -4.78 3.63 11.45
C TYR A 685 -4.97 2.29 12.16
N TYR A 686 -6.22 1.95 12.50
CA TYR A 686 -6.54 0.69 13.19
C TYR A 686 -6.06 -0.54 12.41
N ASN A 687 -6.40 -0.63 11.12
CA ASN A 687 -6.00 -1.79 10.31
C ASN A 687 -4.48 -1.90 10.16
N LEU A 688 -3.76 -0.77 10.00
CA LEU A 688 -2.31 -0.76 9.91
C LEU A 688 -1.65 -1.12 11.25
N GLU A 689 -2.16 -0.61 12.36
CA GLU A 689 -1.71 -0.95 13.72
C GLU A 689 -1.86 -2.44 13.99
N MET A 690 -3.00 -3.05 13.63
CA MET A 690 -3.24 -4.47 13.79
C MET A 690 -2.25 -5.34 13.00
N LEU A 691 -1.87 -4.90 11.80
CA LEU A 691 -0.86 -5.61 11.00
C LEU A 691 0.52 -5.56 11.65
N VAL A 692 0.94 -4.40 12.16
CA VAL A 692 2.23 -4.24 12.84
C VAL A 692 2.26 -5.03 14.15
N SER A 693 1.19 -4.95 14.95
CA SER A 693 1.07 -5.70 16.21
C SER A 693 1.14 -7.20 15.98
N ALA A 694 0.42 -7.72 14.96
CA ALA A 694 0.46 -9.15 14.63
C ALA A 694 1.86 -9.62 14.21
N ALA A 695 2.57 -8.82 13.41
CA ALA A 695 3.94 -9.14 13.00
C ALA A 695 4.89 -9.19 14.19
N LEU A 696 4.81 -8.18 15.08
CA LEU A 696 5.62 -8.13 16.31
C LEU A 696 5.30 -9.31 17.23
N ASP A 697 4.02 -9.60 17.48
CA ASP A 697 3.61 -10.74 18.31
C ASP A 697 4.16 -12.05 17.75
N ARG A 698 4.15 -12.19 16.43
CA ARG A 698 4.66 -13.39 15.78
C ARG A 698 6.19 -13.52 15.88
N MET A 699 6.92 -12.40 15.85
CA MET A 699 8.38 -12.40 16.00
C MET A 699 8.83 -12.80 17.40
N VAL A 700 8.08 -12.44 18.45
CA VAL A 700 8.46 -12.72 19.86
C VAL A 700 7.86 -14.01 20.40
N THR A 701 6.79 -14.52 19.82
CA THR A 701 6.15 -15.76 20.25
C THR A 701 7.09 -16.95 20.03
N ARG A 702 7.35 -17.71 21.07
CA ARG A 702 8.18 -18.92 21.00
C ARG A 702 7.31 -20.15 20.73
N GLN A 703 7.88 -21.12 20.01
CA GLN A 703 7.27 -22.43 19.85
C GLN A 703 7.23 -23.15 21.23
N ILE A 704 6.03 -23.53 21.65
CA ILE A 704 5.80 -24.18 22.97
C ILE A 704 5.77 -25.71 22.83
N ALA A 705 5.45 -26.23 21.64
CA ALA A 705 5.30 -27.65 21.42
C ALA A 705 6.67 -28.39 21.36
N ASP A 706 6.69 -29.62 21.89
CA ASP A 706 7.83 -30.51 21.81
C ASP A 706 8.16 -30.82 20.33
N PRO A 707 9.43 -30.73 19.89
CA PRO A 707 9.80 -31.08 18.52
C PRO A 707 9.36 -32.47 18.07
N ASP A 708 9.37 -33.46 18.97
CA ASP A 708 8.96 -34.84 18.65
C ASP A 708 7.45 -34.95 18.46
N GLU A 709 6.64 -34.28 19.30
CA GLU A 709 5.18 -34.19 19.11
C GLU A 709 4.83 -33.52 17.77
N LEU A 710 5.59 -32.54 17.33
CA LEU A 710 5.37 -31.88 16.05
C LEU A 710 5.60 -32.78 14.84
N VAL A 711 6.51 -33.74 14.92
CA VAL A 711 6.71 -34.75 13.87
C VAL A 711 5.48 -35.62 13.73
N ASP A 712 4.96 -36.15 14.86
CA ASP A 712 3.75 -36.97 14.87
C ASP A 712 2.52 -36.22 14.32
N PHE A 713 2.34 -34.96 14.70
CA PHE A 713 1.25 -34.13 14.16
C PHE A 713 1.37 -33.88 12.66
N ARG A 714 2.59 -33.69 12.14
CA ARG A 714 2.83 -33.51 10.71
C ARG A 714 2.49 -34.76 9.91
N GLU A 715 2.87 -35.94 10.38
CA GLU A 715 2.54 -37.20 9.73
C GLU A 715 1.03 -37.45 9.70
N ILE A 716 0.32 -37.15 10.81
CA ILE A 716 -1.15 -37.22 10.86
C ILE A 716 -1.79 -36.26 9.86
N MET A 717 -1.31 -35.02 9.83
CA MET A 717 -1.83 -34.01 8.90
C MET A 717 -1.58 -34.37 7.44
N ASP A 718 -0.42 -34.91 7.11
CA ASP A 718 -0.12 -35.38 5.74
C ASP A 718 -1.12 -36.48 5.30
N GLY A 719 -1.48 -37.42 6.20
CA GLY A 719 -2.50 -38.43 5.93
C GLY A 719 -3.90 -37.85 5.70
N ILE A 720 -4.32 -36.92 6.57
CA ILE A 720 -5.63 -36.24 6.47
C ILE A 720 -5.72 -35.43 5.17
N VAL A 721 -4.67 -34.69 4.86
CA VAL A 721 -4.60 -33.85 3.65
C VAL A 721 -4.62 -34.69 2.39
N HIS A 722 -3.90 -35.82 2.37
CA HIS A 722 -3.92 -36.75 1.25
C HIS A 722 -5.35 -37.24 0.94
N ASP A 723 -6.05 -37.74 1.97
CA ASP A 723 -7.43 -38.22 1.81
C ASP A 723 -8.38 -37.10 1.37
N TYR A 724 -8.22 -35.90 1.94
CA TYR A 724 -9.00 -34.71 1.56
C TYR A 724 -8.76 -34.32 0.08
N THR A 725 -7.50 -34.31 -0.38
CA THR A 725 -7.16 -33.95 -1.76
C THR A 725 -7.80 -34.90 -2.75
N VAL A 726 -7.76 -36.22 -2.46
CA VAL A 726 -8.41 -37.22 -3.31
C VAL A 726 -9.91 -36.94 -3.43
N ILE A 727 -10.59 -36.68 -2.32
CA ILE A 727 -12.03 -36.40 -2.31
C ILE A 727 -12.34 -35.10 -3.05
N TYR A 728 -11.55 -34.04 -2.82
CA TYR A 728 -11.72 -32.75 -3.46
C TYR A 728 -11.56 -32.85 -4.98
N CYS A 729 -10.49 -33.48 -5.45
CA CYS A 729 -10.22 -33.65 -6.88
C CYS A 729 -11.28 -34.53 -7.57
N ASP A 730 -11.75 -35.58 -6.92
CA ASP A 730 -12.86 -36.42 -7.44
C ASP A 730 -14.15 -35.58 -7.56
N LEU A 731 -14.46 -34.75 -6.57
CA LEU A 731 -15.65 -33.91 -6.58
C LEU A 731 -15.58 -32.80 -7.64
N VAL A 732 -14.44 -32.15 -7.81
CA VAL A 732 -14.30 -30.95 -8.64
C VAL A 732 -13.94 -31.30 -10.07
N PHE A 733 -13.07 -32.27 -10.29
CA PHE A 733 -12.53 -32.65 -11.60
C PHE A 733 -12.99 -34.04 -12.09
N GLY A 734 -13.54 -34.88 -11.20
CA GLY A 734 -13.95 -36.25 -11.53
C GLY A 734 -15.35 -36.36 -12.18
N HIS A 735 -16.12 -35.27 -12.22
CA HIS A 735 -17.44 -35.24 -12.86
C HIS A 735 -17.38 -34.37 -14.11
N GLU A 736 -17.29 -35.01 -15.28
CA GLU A 736 -17.55 -34.39 -16.59
C GLU A 736 -19.05 -34.19 -16.84
#